data_17aed0d70918f4761151eddcf13448e5
#
_entry.id   17aed0d70918f4761151eddcf13448e5
#
_cell.length_a   1.000
_cell.length_b   1.000
_cell.length_c   1.000
_cell.angle_alpha   90.00
_cell.angle_beta   90.00
_cell.angle_gamma   90.00
#
_symmetry.space_group_name_H-M   'P 1'
#
loop_
_entity.id
_entity.type
_entity.pdbx_description
1 polymer ?
#
loop_
_entity_poly.entity_id
_entity_poly.type
_entity_poly.pdbx_seq_one_letter_code
_entity_poly.pdbx_strand_id
1 'polypeptide(L)'
;MMHISNSGSLQQSADGYQNHADMMRVQQHRRHDAVFDQWAQGCGVIEHTAATQLAVFELAANLEETGKINNKQECYETLIALDEIVNQGLWLVVHMTYAKNIYLDGRDLQADDFKRDPQGHTGGSLNMVPAYAAMMALNSLTGQHRDWLMGQGHCIAAVDALQLLTATALPERRRRYPLTDDGLSAFVQDFYNYRVAPDGKPASPLGSHVNVNTAGARMEGGYLGFAGLQYVHQPLPGERLVAFLSDGAFEEQRGSDWAARWWRAEDSGLVSPIMIANGRRIDQRTTVDQQGGSNWLCEHLRHQGFAPFVIDGRDPAAFVCAIYNMEQALEQAGDAVKAGDAVYPVPLPYCIAETIKGFGFPGAGTNAAHGLPLGSNPRRDRDALRFFQQGARALFQPRETWELAAARLAQPRRPIRPVAVTVNRNDPHWHHDAISPMAALDSYFVDLVEVNPQLRVRVGNPDELSSNRMNQTLDLLKHRVTTPEVGNPEAIDGCVITALNEEAVVSACLANQGGLNLVVSYEAFAAKMLGALRQALIFSRHQKEQGDPAGWLGLPVISTSHVWENGKNEQSHQDPVLAEALLGEMTDMARVVFPADANSAMTCLKACYGDLGSVWNLVVPKSVMPAVFSAQQSAQLVRDGALCVVGHCGAPLQLVACGAFQLQQALRASERLQERGVSHSLVYVLEPGRFRLPRDGYEAEVMANEEVTTSLFPHTVQARIILSHIRPEVFLGHARSLDLGPRRCVALGYVNQGGTLDSDGLLFANRCTWADALMTLARISNHKADDWLSHEEQAAIRGEGDPYAVIRDPYPAQ
;
A
#
# COMPACT_ATOMS: atom_id res chain seq x y z
N MET A 1 -44.07 32.42 3.55
CA MET A 1 -45.35 31.63 3.55
C MET A 1 -45.05 30.25 3.04
N MET A 2 -45.38 29.34 3.87
CA MET A 2 -45.19 27.88 3.76
C MET A 2 -45.69 27.28 2.44
N HIS A 3 -44.89 26.42 1.84
CA HIS A 3 -45.35 25.18 1.21
C HIS A 3 -44.35 24.10 1.56
N ILE A 4 -44.61 23.46 2.71
CA ILE A 4 -44.00 22.16 3.07
C ILE A 4 -44.85 21.13 2.34
N SER A 5 -44.29 20.51 1.36
CA SER A 5 -44.92 19.51 0.51
C SER A 5 -45.09 18.17 1.25
N ASN A 6 -46.23 17.59 1.10
CA ASN A 6 -46.68 16.24 1.51
C ASN A 6 -45.94 15.07 0.84
N SER A 7 -44.67 15.19 0.52
CA SER A 7 -43.89 14.09 -0.10
C SER A 7 -43.40 13.03 0.89
N GLY A 8 -43.21 13.40 2.15
CA GLY A 8 -42.77 12.43 3.18
C GLY A 8 -43.82 11.40 3.60
N SER A 9 -45.09 11.77 3.57
CA SER A 9 -46.17 10.84 3.97
C SER A 9 -46.54 9.82 2.88
N LEU A 10 -46.37 10.16 1.61
CA LEU A 10 -46.58 9.24 0.49
C LEU A 10 -45.44 8.21 0.38
N GLN A 11 -44.22 8.60 0.65
CA GLN A 11 -43.06 7.70 0.68
C GLN A 11 -43.13 6.72 1.84
N GLN A 12 -43.44 7.17 3.05
CA GLN A 12 -43.65 6.28 4.21
C GLN A 12 -44.83 5.32 4.03
N SER A 13 -45.89 5.72 3.33
CA SER A 13 -47.00 4.81 3.03
C SER A 13 -46.63 3.80 1.93
N ALA A 14 -45.86 4.17 0.93
CA ALA A 14 -45.40 3.25 -0.10
C ALA A 14 -44.40 2.21 0.46
N ASP A 15 -43.44 2.64 1.30
CA ASP A 15 -42.53 1.75 2.00
C ASP A 15 -43.24 0.78 2.93
N GLY A 16 -44.31 1.22 3.60
CA GLY A 16 -45.16 0.38 4.43
C GLY A 16 -45.93 -0.68 3.64
N TYR A 17 -46.46 -0.35 2.47
CA TYR A 17 -47.12 -1.31 1.59
C TYR A 17 -46.17 -2.32 0.96
N GLN A 18 -44.97 -1.88 0.55
CA GLN A 18 -43.94 -2.76 0.02
C GLN A 18 -43.48 -3.77 1.08
N ASN A 19 -43.20 -3.30 2.29
CA ASN A 19 -42.80 -4.15 3.41
C ASN A 19 -43.87 -5.21 3.73
N HIS A 20 -45.15 -4.86 3.66
CA HIS A 20 -46.25 -5.79 3.88
C HIS A 20 -46.37 -6.86 2.77
N ALA A 21 -46.19 -6.44 1.51
CA ALA A 21 -46.19 -7.36 0.37
C ALA A 21 -45.01 -8.34 0.44
N ASP A 22 -43.85 -7.86 0.81
CA ASP A 22 -42.65 -8.68 0.99
C ASP A 22 -42.80 -9.67 2.13
N MET A 23 -43.38 -9.28 3.26
CA MET A 23 -43.71 -10.19 4.37
C MET A 23 -44.66 -11.30 3.95
N MET A 24 -45.71 -10.98 3.15
CA MET A 24 -46.64 -11.98 2.66
C MET A 24 -45.96 -13.00 1.73
N ARG A 25 -45.11 -12.55 0.82
CA ARG A 25 -44.31 -13.42 -0.06
C ARG A 25 -43.39 -14.34 0.74
N VAL A 26 -42.63 -13.80 1.70
CA VAL A 26 -41.78 -14.56 2.60
C VAL A 26 -42.56 -15.65 3.35
N GLN A 27 -43.73 -15.31 3.95
CA GLN A 27 -44.57 -16.29 4.64
C GLN A 27 -45.05 -17.42 3.72
N GLN A 28 -45.29 -17.11 2.46
CA GLN A 28 -45.65 -18.15 1.47
C GLN A 28 -44.46 -19.08 1.24
N HIS A 29 -43.25 -18.57 1.04
CA HIS A 29 -42.04 -19.39 0.84
C HIS A 29 -41.74 -20.25 2.06
N ARG A 30 -41.80 -19.69 3.26
CA ARG A 30 -41.62 -20.42 4.54
C ARG A 30 -42.58 -21.60 4.71
N ARG A 31 -43.84 -21.46 4.27
CA ARG A 31 -44.82 -22.55 4.32
C ARG A 31 -44.53 -23.69 3.35
N HIS A 32 -43.80 -23.42 2.26
CA HIS A 32 -43.57 -24.40 1.21
C HIS A 32 -42.21 -25.08 1.29
N ASP A 33 -41.26 -24.51 2.05
CA ASP A 33 -39.92 -25.05 2.21
C ASP A 33 -39.49 -25.03 3.68
N ALA A 34 -39.41 -26.22 4.28
CA ALA A 34 -39.08 -26.36 5.70
C ALA A 34 -37.62 -25.98 6.03
N VAL A 35 -36.67 -26.17 5.10
CA VAL A 35 -35.28 -25.80 5.32
C VAL A 35 -35.11 -24.29 5.22
N PHE A 36 -35.82 -23.67 4.26
CA PHE A 36 -35.90 -22.22 4.20
C PHE A 36 -36.52 -21.62 5.46
N ASP A 37 -37.63 -22.21 5.97
CA ASP A 37 -38.29 -21.76 7.20
C ASP A 37 -37.35 -21.91 8.42
N GLN A 38 -36.59 -23.01 8.49
CA GLN A 38 -35.59 -23.20 9.55
C GLN A 38 -34.55 -22.09 9.52
N TRP A 39 -33.96 -21.81 8.36
CA TRP A 39 -33.00 -20.73 8.21
C TRP A 39 -33.62 -19.37 8.56
N ALA A 40 -34.81 -19.09 8.05
CA ALA A 40 -35.45 -17.79 8.21
C ALA A 40 -35.86 -17.46 9.67
N GLN A 41 -35.79 -18.43 10.58
CA GLN A 41 -35.97 -18.21 12.03
C GLN A 41 -34.78 -17.56 12.68
N GLY A 42 -33.61 -17.57 12.01
CA GLY A 42 -32.35 -17.07 12.53
C GLY A 42 -31.71 -17.98 13.58
N CYS A 43 -30.56 -17.57 14.10
CA CYS A 43 -29.80 -18.29 15.10
C CYS A 43 -29.10 -17.32 16.08
N GLY A 44 -29.22 -17.54 17.38
CA GLY A 44 -28.53 -16.72 18.38
C GLY A 44 -28.91 -15.25 18.30
N VAL A 45 -27.93 -14.40 17.92
CA VAL A 45 -28.14 -12.94 17.74
C VAL A 45 -28.41 -12.55 16.29
N ILE A 46 -28.48 -13.52 15.38
CA ILE A 46 -28.72 -13.28 13.95
C ILE A 46 -30.21 -13.36 13.65
N GLU A 47 -30.72 -12.31 13.03
CA GLU A 47 -32.11 -12.20 12.58
C GLU A 47 -32.11 -11.82 11.09
N HIS A 48 -33.08 -12.34 10.33
CA HIS A 48 -33.20 -12.07 8.91
C HIS A 48 -34.40 -11.19 8.59
N THR A 49 -34.19 -10.08 7.95
CA THR A 49 -35.28 -9.20 7.48
C THR A 49 -36.07 -9.86 6.35
N ALA A 50 -37.31 -9.43 6.12
CA ALA A 50 -38.08 -9.91 4.98
C ALA A 50 -37.39 -9.67 3.64
N ALA A 51 -36.69 -8.56 3.49
CA ALA A 51 -35.91 -8.23 2.30
C ALA A 51 -34.74 -9.22 2.09
N THR A 52 -33.99 -9.55 3.15
CA THR A 52 -32.93 -10.57 3.08
C THR A 52 -33.48 -11.94 2.73
N GLN A 53 -34.64 -12.34 3.36
CA GLN A 53 -35.26 -13.63 3.09
C GLN A 53 -35.68 -13.77 1.63
N LEU A 54 -36.22 -12.72 1.00
CA LEU A 54 -36.51 -12.71 -0.43
C LEU A 54 -35.29 -12.79 -1.30
N ALA A 55 -34.25 -11.98 -0.98
CA ALA A 55 -33.00 -12.00 -1.71
C ALA A 55 -32.33 -13.39 -1.67
N VAL A 56 -32.36 -14.07 -0.54
CA VAL A 56 -31.87 -15.46 -0.40
C VAL A 56 -32.68 -16.45 -1.22
N PHE A 57 -33.98 -16.31 -1.27
CA PHE A 57 -34.84 -17.16 -2.10
C PHE A 57 -34.48 -17.01 -3.59
N GLU A 58 -34.26 -15.77 -4.03
CA GLU A 58 -33.81 -15.46 -5.41
C GLU A 58 -32.39 -15.96 -5.67
N LEU A 59 -31.46 -15.76 -4.73
CA LEU A 59 -30.09 -16.28 -4.80
C LEU A 59 -30.08 -17.81 -4.96
N ALA A 60 -30.84 -18.53 -4.12
CA ALA A 60 -30.89 -19.99 -4.18
C ALA A 60 -31.46 -20.49 -5.51
N ALA A 61 -32.48 -19.80 -6.05
CA ALA A 61 -33.02 -20.10 -7.38
C ALA A 61 -32.01 -19.90 -8.49
N ASN A 62 -31.25 -18.79 -8.44
CA ASN A 62 -30.24 -18.46 -9.44
C ASN A 62 -29.05 -19.41 -9.39
N LEU A 63 -28.57 -19.76 -8.19
CA LEU A 63 -27.48 -20.72 -8.01
C LEU A 63 -27.87 -22.12 -8.52
N GLU A 64 -29.11 -22.55 -8.31
CA GLU A 64 -29.62 -23.83 -8.84
C GLU A 64 -29.74 -23.78 -10.37
N GLU A 65 -30.30 -22.72 -10.94
CA GLU A 65 -30.45 -22.52 -12.38
C GLU A 65 -29.10 -22.48 -13.10
N THR A 66 -28.11 -21.85 -12.48
CA THR A 66 -26.74 -21.76 -13.03
C THR A 66 -25.88 -23.00 -12.72
N GLY A 67 -26.44 -24.02 -12.06
CA GLY A 67 -25.75 -25.27 -11.74
C GLY A 67 -24.60 -25.14 -10.74
N LYS A 68 -24.62 -24.09 -9.91
CA LYS A 68 -23.64 -23.89 -8.83
C LYS A 68 -23.95 -24.74 -7.61
N ILE A 69 -25.21 -25.04 -7.39
CA ILE A 69 -25.73 -25.94 -6.36
C ILE A 69 -26.68 -26.97 -7.00
N ASN A 70 -26.87 -28.10 -6.35
CA ASN A 70 -27.73 -29.16 -6.88
C ASN A 70 -29.24 -28.90 -6.63
N ASN A 71 -29.55 -28.20 -5.55
CA ASN A 71 -30.89 -27.81 -5.16
C ASN A 71 -30.82 -26.62 -4.17
N LYS A 72 -31.97 -25.93 -3.98
CA LYS A 72 -32.05 -24.76 -3.10
C LYS A 72 -31.75 -25.08 -1.62
N GLN A 73 -32.04 -26.31 -1.17
CA GLN A 73 -31.78 -26.73 0.20
C GLN A 73 -30.30 -26.63 0.55
N GLU A 74 -29.41 -26.95 -0.41
CA GLU A 74 -27.97 -26.81 -0.23
C GLU A 74 -27.56 -25.35 0.11
N CYS A 75 -28.22 -24.35 -0.51
CA CYS A 75 -28.04 -22.96 -0.18
C CYS A 75 -28.50 -22.65 1.26
N TYR A 76 -29.74 -23.06 1.61
CA TYR A 76 -30.27 -22.74 2.93
C TYR A 76 -29.51 -23.42 4.05
N GLU A 77 -29.12 -24.70 3.89
CA GLU A 77 -28.27 -25.42 4.84
C GLU A 77 -26.90 -24.72 5.01
N THR A 78 -26.34 -24.15 3.95
CA THR A 78 -25.08 -23.39 4.04
C THR A 78 -25.26 -22.08 4.78
N LEU A 79 -26.43 -21.43 4.63
CA LEU A 79 -26.75 -20.22 5.37
C LEU A 79 -27.05 -20.49 6.85
N ILE A 80 -27.67 -21.63 7.19
CA ILE A 80 -27.83 -22.08 8.59
C ILE A 80 -26.42 -22.24 9.21
N ALA A 81 -25.51 -22.94 8.52
CA ALA A 81 -24.14 -23.10 8.96
C ALA A 81 -23.40 -21.74 9.09
N LEU A 82 -23.70 -20.80 8.20
CA LEU A 82 -23.14 -19.44 8.27
C LEU A 82 -23.57 -18.74 9.57
N ASP A 83 -24.85 -18.79 9.93
CA ASP A 83 -25.37 -18.15 11.14
C ASP A 83 -24.72 -18.75 12.40
N GLU A 84 -24.58 -20.06 12.43
CA GLU A 84 -23.93 -20.79 13.54
C GLU A 84 -22.46 -20.38 13.70
N ILE A 85 -21.70 -20.32 12.59
CA ILE A 85 -20.28 -19.90 12.58
C ILE A 85 -20.13 -18.42 12.92
N VAL A 86 -21.04 -17.56 12.48
CA VAL A 86 -21.01 -16.13 12.85
C VAL A 86 -21.20 -15.96 14.36
N ASN A 87 -22.18 -16.62 14.97
CA ASN A 87 -22.34 -16.57 16.43
C ASN A 87 -21.09 -17.06 17.15
N GLN A 88 -20.54 -18.20 16.75
CA GLN A 88 -19.32 -18.74 17.35
C GLN A 88 -18.08 -17.86 17.10
N GLY A 89 -18.01 -17.21 15.95
CA GLY A 89 -16.97 -16.22 15.63
C GLY A 89 -17.05 -14.99 16.54
N LEU A 90 -18.27 -14.45 16.73
CA LEU A 90 -18.52 -13.35 17.66
C LEU A 90 -18.14 -13.75 19.09
N TRP A 91 -18.54 -14.96 19.51
CA TRP A 91 -18.16 -15.53 20.81
C TRP A 91 -16.64 -15.60 20.99
N LEU A 92 -15.90 -16.10 20.01
CA LEU A 92 -14.46 -16.18 20.10
C LEU A 92 -13.78 -14.80 20.11
N VAL A 93 -14.26 -13.83 19.33
CA VAL A 93 -13.73 -12.46 19.29
C VAL A 93 -13.83 -11.78 20.67
N VAL A 94 -14.96 -11.89 21.37
CA VAL A 94 -15.08 -11.30 22.71
C VAL A 94 -14.17 -12.00 23.73
N HIS A 95 -13.96 -13.30 23.59
CA HIS A 95 -13.00 -14.05 24.39
C HIS A 95 -11.55 -13.65 24.07
N MET A 96 -11.20 -13.43 22.81
CA MET A 96 -9.86 -12.90 22.44
C MET A 96 -9.55 -11.59 23.15
N THR A 97 -10.54 -10.74 23.31
CA THR A 97 -10.36 -9.46 24.01
C THR A 97 -10.19 -9.65 25.50
N TYR A 98 -11.11 -10.36 26.15
CA TYR A 98 -11.25 -10.35 27.61
C TYR A 98 -10.67 -11.57 28.33
N ALA A 99 -10.77 -12.78 27.70
CA ALA A 99 -10.50 -14.03 28.41
C ALA A 99 -9.01 -14.41 28.43
N LYS A 100 -8.63 -15.04 29.50
CA LYS A 100 -7.37 -15.78 29.68
C LYS A 100 -7.58 -17.28 29.44
N ASN A 101 -8.70 -17.82 29.93
CA ASN A 101 -9.08 -19.21 29.76
C ASN A 101 -10.38 -19.28 28.94
N ILE A 102 -10.51 -20.31 28.13
CA ILE A 102 -11.71 -20.63 27.34
C ILE A 102 -12.07 -22.09 27.60
N TYR A 103 -13.39 -22.37 27.62
CA TYR A 103 -13.93 -23.71 27.77
C TYR A 103 -14.94 -23.99 26.65
N LEU A 104 -14.69 -25.03 25.88
CA LEU A 104 -15.51 -25.41 24.72
C LEU A 104 -16.93 -25.92 25.10
N ASP A 105 -17.16 -26.21 26.36
CA ASP A 105 -18.51 -26.52 26.87
C ASP A 105 -19.39 -25.28 27.10
N GLY A 106 -18.83 -24.08 26.91
CA GLY A 106 -19.59 -22.82 27.03
C GLY A 106 -19.90 -22.40 28.47
N ARG A 107 -19.30 -23.06 29.48
CA ARG A 107 -19.51 -22.67 30.87
C ARG A 107 -19.12 -21.22 31.14
N ASP A 108 -19.77 -20.61 32.09
CA ASP A 108 -19.48 -19.23 32.51
C ASP A 108 -18.08 -19.06 33.04
N LEU A 109 -17.37 -18.11 32.51
CA LEU A 109 -16.05 -17.70 33.00
C LEU A 109 -16.19 -17.04 34.39
N GLN A 110 -15.22 -17.33 35.26
CA GLN A 110 -15.09 -16.69 36.58
C GLN A 110 -14.06 -15.55 36.50
N ALA A 111 -14.01 -14.69 37.50
CA ALA A 111 -13.12 -13.52 37.52
C ALA A 111 -11.64 -13.86 37.19
N ASP A 112 -11.13 -15.02 37.65
CA ASP A 112 -9.75 -15.45 37.38
C ASP A 112 -9.50 -15.98 35.98
N ASP A 113 -10.56 -16.24 35.20
CA ASP A 113 -10.48 -16.64 33.79
C ASP A 113 -10.25 -15.44 32.84
N PHE A 114 -10.27 -14.21 33.36
CA PHE A 114 -10.06 -13.02 32.55
C PHE A 114 -8.63 -12.51 32.60
N LYS A 115 -8.19 -11.88 31.51
CA LYS A 115 -6.91 -11.19 31.41
C LYS A 115 -6.81 -10.11 32.49
N ARG A 116 -5.58 -9.85 32.95
CA ARG A 116 -5.31 -8.74 33.86
C ARG A 116 -5.59 -7.38 33.19
N ASP A 117 -5.10 -7.24 31.95
CA ASP A 117 -5.20 -6.03 31.14
C ASP A 117 -5.74 -6.41 29.75
N PRO A 118 -7.09 -6.52 29.61
CA PRO A 118 -7.72 -6.87 28.34
C PRO A 118 -7.53 -5.76 27.32
N GLN A 119 -7.26 -6.14 26.05
CA GLN A 119 -7.11 -5.22 24.95
C GLN A 119 -7.67 -5.82 23.65
N GLY A 120 -8.12 -4.94 22.74
CA GLY A 120 -8.60 -5.33 21.41
C GLY A 120 -9.24 -4.15 20.70
N HIS A 121 -9.51 -4.33 19.41
CA HIS A 121 -10.36 -3.48 18.58
C HIS A 121 -11.69 -4.22 18.37
N THR A 122 -12.40 -4.45 19.48
CA THR A 122 -13.46 -5.45 19.57
C THR A 122 -14.68 -5.10 18.74
N GLY A 123 -15.15 -3.86 18.82
CA GLY A 123 -16.40 -3.46 18.14
C GLY A 123 -16.33 -3.53 16.62
N GLY A 124 -15.20 -3.12 16.05
CA GLY A 124 -14.97 -3.25 14.61
C GLY A 124 -14.83 -4.73 14.19
N SER A 125 -14.15 -5.53 15.01
CA SER A 125 -14.01 -6.96 14.76
C SER A 125 -15.35 -7.68 14.80
N LEU A 126 -16.23 -7.36 15.75
CA LEU A 126 -17.58 -7.93 15.82
C LEU A 126 -18.40 -7.59 14.56
N ASN A 127 -18.29 -6.36 14.04
CA ASN A 127 -18.94 -6.00 12.78
C ASN A 127 -18.35 -6.70 11.55
N MET A 128 -17.10 -7.12 11.62
CA MET A 128 -16.40 -7.78 10.52
C MET A 128 -16.71 -9.28 10.42
N VAL A 129 -17.08 -9.93 11.54
CA VAL A 129 -17.40 -11.37 11.57
C VAL A 129 -18.48 -11.76 10.55
N PRO A 130 -19.67 -11.12 10.49
CA PRO A 130 -20.68 -11.45 9.50
C PRO A 130 -20.19 -11.31 8.06
N ALA A 131 -19.47 -10.22 7.77
CA ALA A 131 -19.01 -9.90 6.42
C ALA A 131 -17.96 -10.91 5.90
N TYR A 132 -16.95 -11.24 6.72
CA TYR A 132 -15.90 -12.19 6.33
C TYR A 132 -16.45 -13.63 6.23
N ALA A 133 -17.29 -14.05 7.17
CA ALA A 133 -17.93 -15.35 7.13
C ALA A 133 -18.85 -15.51 5.89
N ALA A 134 -19.57 -14.47 5.50
CA ALA A 134 -20.43 -14.45 4.31
C ALA A 134 -19.61 -14.69 3.01
N MET A 135 -18.44 -14.07 2.89
CA MET A 135 -17.53 -14.32 1.78
C MET A 135 -17.11 -15.81 1.74
N MET A 136 -16.79 -16.40 2.90
CA MET A 136 -16.45 -17.83 2.99
C MET A 136 -17.62 -18.72 2.57
N ALA A 137 -18.85 -18.41 3.02
CA ALA A 137 -20.06 -19.15 2.65
C ALA A 137 -20.31 -19.08 1.13
N LEU A 138 -20.16 -17.90 0.53
CA LEU A 138 -20.32 -17.73 -0.91
C LEU A 138 -19.24 -18.48 -1.70
N ASN A 139 -18.01 -18.52 -1.20
CA ASN A 139 -16.95 -19.35 -1.78
C ASN A 139 -17.37 -20.83 -1.77
N SER A 140 -17.97 -21.32 -0.66
CA SER A 140 -18.46 -22.68 -0.55
C SER A 140 -19.59 -22.97 -1.52
N LEU A 141 -20.60 -22.10 -1.59
CA LEU A 141 -21.76 -22.26 -2.47
C LEU A 141 -21.40 -22.26 -3.96
N THR A 142 -20.44 -21.43 -4.35
CA THR A 142 -20.10 -21.24 -5.78
C THR A 142 -18.92 -22.06 -6.23
N GLY A 143 -18.13 -22.64 -5.33
CA GLY A 143 -16.84 -23.24 -5.63
C GLY A 143 -15.80 -22.25 -6.16
N GLN A 144 -16.08 -20.94 -6.09
CA GLN A 144 -15.25 -19.86 -6.58
C GLN A 144 -14.53 -19.19 -5.41
N HIS A 145 -13.24 -19.04 -5.54
CA HIS A 145 -12.44 -18.33 -4.54
C HIS A 145 -12.54 -16.81 -4.75
N ARG A 146 -12.64 -16.09 -3.65
CA ARG A 146 -12.55 -14.63 -3.58
C ARG A 146 -11.35 -14.23 -2.74
N ASP A 147 -10.50 -13.42 -3.32
CA ASP A 147 -9.48 -12.70 -2.54
C ASP A 147 -10.16 -11.60 -1.71
N TRP A 148 -9.43 -11.10 -0.73
CA TRP A 148 -9.96 -10.03 0.11
C TRP A 148 -8.92 -8.98 0.45
N LEU A 149 -9.39 -7.76 0.64
CA LEU A 149 -8.66 -6.62 1.22
C LEU A 149 -9.41 -6.12 2.44
N MET A 150 -8.70 -5.61 3.42
CA MET A 150 -9.29 -5.02 4.62
C MET A 150 -8.64 -3.68 4.93
N GLY A 151 -9.35 -2.57 4.66
CA GLY A 151 -8.91 -1.22 4.98
C GLY A 151 -8.81 -0.96 6.48
N GLN A 152 -9.73 -1.53 7.26
CA GLN A 152 -9.69 -1.51 8.72
C GLN A 152 -8.92 -2.72 9.29
N GLY A 153 -7.64 -2.83 9.00
CA GLY A 153 -6.82 -3.99 9.38
C GLY A 153 -6.79 -4.34 10.86
N HIS A 154 -7.14 -3.39 11.74
CA HIS A 154 -7.31 -3.62 13.18
C HIS A 154 -8.49 -4.54 13.54
N CYS A 155 -9.39 -4.83 12.60
CA CYS A 155 -10.49 -5.80 12.78
C CYS A 155 -10.02 -7.27 12.60
N ILE A 156 -8.72 -7.53 12.68
CA ILE A 156 -8.10 -8.83 12.45
C ILE A 156 -8.65 -9.95 13.33
N ALA A 157 -9.11 -9.65 14.56
CA ALA A 157 -9.64 -10.68 15.45
C ALA A 157 -10.81 -11.45 14.83
N ALA A 158 -11.63 -10.82 13.98
CA ALA A 158 -12.70 -11.49 13.24
C ALA A 158 -12.14 -12.57 12.29
N VAL A 159 -11.12 -12.21 11.52
CA VAL A 159 -10.47 -13.10 10.54
C VAL A 159 -9.75 -14.24 11.25
N ASP A 160 -8.97 -13.92 12.27
CA ASP A 160 -8.21 -14.91 13.04
C ASP A 160 -9.14 -15.92 13.73
N ALA A 161 -10.25 -15.45 14.33
CA ALA A 161 -11.25 -16.31 14.93
C ALA A 161 -11.91 -17.25 13.90
N LEU A 162 -12.40 -16.69 12.79
CA LEU A 162 -13.09 -17.48 11.77
C LEU A 162 -12.16 -18.47 11.08
N GLN A 163 -10.93 -18.05 10.75
CA GLN A 163 -9.94 -18.94 10.14
C GLN A 163 -9.53 -20.09 11.07
N LEU A 164 -9.47 -19.84 12.38
CA LEU A 164 -9.19 -20.91 13.35
C LEU A 164 -10.36 -21.89 13.44
N LEU A 165 -11.58 -21.38 13.62
CA LEU A 165 -12.80 -22.21 13.74
C LEU A 165 -13.05 -23.07 12.51
N THR A 166 -12.82 -22.53 11.30
CA THR A 166 -13.04 -23.21 10.02
C THR A 166 -11.82 -23.99 9.51
N ALA A 167 -10.76 -24.10 10.30
CA ALA A 167 -9.49 -24.75 9.95
C ALA A 167 -8.83 -24.22 8.65
N THR A 168 -9.12 -22.96 8.27
CA THR A 168 -8.52 -22.28 7.11
C THR A 168 -7.30 -21.42 7.45
N ALA A 169 -6.96 -21.28 8.74
CA ALA A 169 -5.72 -20.66 9.21
C ALA A 169 -4.46 -21.38 8.69
N LEU A 170 -3.32 -20.69 8.70
CA LEU A 170 -2.03 -21.28 8.34
C LEU A 170 -1.74 -22.56 9.14
N PRO A 171 -1.10 -23.58 8.56
CA PRO A 171 -0.83 -24.85 9.24
C PRO A 171 -0.09 -24.68 10.57
N GLU A 172 0.86 -23.74 10.64
CA GLU A 172 1.64 -23.40 11.86
C GLU A 172 0.73 -22.88 12.97
N ARG A 173 -0.22 -22.02 12.64
CA ARG A 173 -1.20 -21.48 13.57
C ARG A 173 -2.14 -22.57 14.09
N ARG A 174 -2.64 -23.44 13.20
CA ARG A 174 -3.50 -24.57 13.61
C ARG A 174 -2.78 -25.55 14.53
N ARG A 175 -1.47 -25.81 14.31
CA ARG A 175 -0.66 -26.63 15.21
C ARG A 175 -0.45 -25.96 16.57
N ARG A 176 -0.26 -24.63 16.59
CA ARG A 176 -0.07 -23.86 17.82
C ARG A 176 -1.35 -23.74 18.65
N TYR A 177 -2.49 -23.66 17.98
CA TYR A 177 -3.80 -23.42 18.60
C TYR A 177 -4.79 -24.53 18.17
N PRO A 178 -4.64 -25.76 18.69
CA PRO A 178 -5.64 -26.81 18.41
C PRO A 178 -7.00 -26.42 19.01
N LEU A 179 -8.10 -26.95 18.44
CA LEU A 179 -9.46 -26.70 18.91
C LEU A 179 -9.77 -27.53 20.18
N THR A 180 -9.06 -27.19 21.26
CA THR A 180 -9.20 -27.73 22.62
C THR A 180 -9.24 -26.56 23.59
N ASP A 181 -9.69 -26.78 24.82
CA ASP A 181 -9.70 -25.74 25.87
C ASP A 181 -8.33 -25.10 26.05
N ASP A 182 -7.26 -25.90 26.10
CA ASP A 182 -5.88 -25.41 26.23
C ASP A 182 -5.43 -24.64 24.99
N GLY A 183 -5.74 -25.14 23.79
CA GLY A 183 -5.34 -24.50 22.55
C GLY A 183 -6.05 -23.16 22.32
N LEU A 184 -7.34 -23.07 22.60
CA LEU A 184 -8.09 -21.81 22.54
C LEU A 184 -7.68 -20.85 23.66
N SER A 185 -7.38 -21.36 24.86
CA SER A 185 -6.82 -20.55 25.92
C SER A 185 -5.46 -19.95 25.54
N ALA A 186 -4.59 -20.73 24.89
CA ALA A 186 -3.32 -20.23 24.34
C ALA A 186 -3.56 -19.17 23.25
N PHE A 187 -4.55 -19.38 22.37
CA PHE A 187 -4.90 -18.43 21.32
C PHE A 187 -5.34 -17.07 21.90
N VAL A 188 -6.26 -17.04 22.83
CA VAL A 188 -6.70 -15.79 23.45
C VAL A 188 -5.61 -15.13 24.30
N GLN A 189 -4.76 -15.92 24.96
CA GLN A 189 -3.63 -15.38 25.74
C GLN A 189 -2.56 -14.76 24.84
N ASP A 190 -2.35 -15.31 23.65
CA ASP A 190 -1.38 -14.79 22.68
C ASP A 190 -1.85 -13.49 22.02
N PHE A 191 -3.15 -13.22 21.98
CA PHE A 191 -3.70 -11.98 21.46
C PHE A 191 -3.40 -10.81 22.40
N TYR A 192 -2.60 -9.83 21.95
CA TYR A 192 -2.07 -8.70 22.74
C TYR A 192 -1.23 -9.13 23.97
N ASN A 193 -0.38 -10.15 23.84
CA ASN A 193 0.42 -10.63 24.97
C ASN A 193 1.69 -9.82 25.25
N TYR A 194 2.16 -9.01 24.29
CA TYR A 194 3.37 -8.16 24.37
C TYR A 194 4.67 -8.90 24.75
N ARG A 195 4.70 -10.21 24.64
CA ARG A 195 5.89 -11.01 24.96
C ARG A 195 6.89 -10.97 23.81
N VAL A 196 8.16 -10.95 24.17
CA VAL A 196 9.29 -10.96 23.24
C VAL A 196 9.90 -12.36 23.21
N ALA A 197 10.14 -12.88 22.03
CA ALA A 197 10.87 -14.13 21.82
C ALA A 197 12.40 -13.90 21.96
N PRO A 198 13.20 -14.97 22.14
CA PRO A 198 14.66 -14.83 22.33
C PRO A 198 15.39 -14.13 21.17
N ASP A 199 14.82 -14.14 19.97
CA ASP A 199 15.35 -13.45 18.79
C ASP A 199 14.96 -11.97 18.72
N GLY A 200 14.28 -11.44 19.74
CA GLY A 200 13.85 -10.04 19.83
C GLY A 200 12.54 -9.72 19.09
N LYS A 201 11.88 -10.72 18.49
CA LYS A 201 10.61 -10.56 17.79
C LYS A 201 9.41 -10.80 18.71
N PRO A 202 8.18 -10.42 18.30
CA PRO A 202 6.98 -10.82 19.03
C PRO A 202 6.89 -12.34 19.18
N ALA A 203 6.64 -12.82 20.40
CA ALA A 203 6.52 -14.25 20.67
C ALA A 203 5.22 -14.85 20.11
N SER A 204 4.20 -14.00 19.85
CA SER A 204 2.92 -14.38 19.27
C SER A 204 2.88 -14.09 17.77
N PRO A 205 2.30 -15.02 16.96
CA PRO A 205 1.99 -14.74 15.56
C PRO A 205 0.70 -13.89 15.39
N LEU A 206 -0.04 -13.64 16.49
CA LEU A 206 -1.25 -12.84 16.48
C LEU A 206 -0.90 -11.36 16.64
N GLY A 207 -1.18 -10.56 15.62
CA GLY A 207 -1.00 -9.11 15.66
C GLY A 207 -2.30 -8.36 15.98
N SER A 208 -2.17 -7.06 16.18
CA SER A 208 -3.32 -6.14 16.29
C SER A 208 -3.93 -5.78 14.94
N HIS A 209 -3.25 -6.10 13.85
CA HIS A 209 -3.64 -5.82 12.46
C HIS A 209 -3.40 -7.05 11.58
N VAL A 210 -4.02 -7.03 10.38
CA VAL A 210 -3.69 -8.00 9.34
C VAL A 210 -2.18 -8.02 9.13
N ASN A 211 -1.59 -9.21 9.13
CA ASN A 211 -0.15 -9.40 8.99
C ASN A 211 0.16 -10.69 8.21
N VAL A 212 1.43 -10.95 7.98
CA VAL A 212 1.91 -12.11 7.20
C VAL A 212 1.49 -13.47 7.75
N ASN A 213 1.13 -13.57 9.03
CA ASN A 213 0.61 -14.80 9.64
C ASN A 213 -0.90 -14.98 9.41
N THR A 214 -1.58 -14.02 8.81
CA THR A 214 -3.00 -14.10 8.48
C THR A 214 -3.16 -14.79 7.13
N ALA A 215 -3.87 -15.92 7.09
CA ALA A 215 -4.04 -16.67 5.84
C ALA A 215 -4.78 -15.84 4.78
N GLY A 216 -4.19 -15.75 3.58
CA GLY A 216 -4.75 -14.98 2.47
C GLY A 216 -4.45 -13.48 2.54
N ALA A 217 -3.72 -12.99 3.53
CA ALA A 217 -3.26 -11.62 3.55
C ALA A 217 -2.25 -11.38 2.42
N ARG A 218 -2.43 -10.29 1.70
CA ARG A 218 -1.52 -9.86 0.61
C ARG A 218 -0.83 -8.55 0.90
N MET A 219 -1.29 -7.85 1.89
CA MET A 219 -0.72 -6.63 2.45
C MET A 219 -1.19 -6.47 3.88
N GLU A 220 -0.45 -5.70 4.64
CA GLU A 220 -0.88 -5.25 5.95
C GLU A 220 -2.15 -4.41 5.79
N GLY A 221 -3.17 -4.70 6.58
CA GLY A 221 -4.35 -3.84 6.65
C GLY A 221 -4.03 -2.65 7.52
N GLY A 222 -4.18 -1.43 7.01
CA GLY A 222 -3.85 -0.31 7.81
C GLY A 222 -4.06 1.06 7.21
N TYR A 223 -3.56 2.04 7.90
CA TYR A 223 -3.84 3.46 7.74
C TYR A 223 -2.71 4.24 7.05
N LEU A 224 -1.69 3.56 6.53
CA LEU A 224 -0.53 4.20 5.91
C LEU A 224 -0.68 4.45 4.40
N GLY A 225 -1.88 4.48 3.87
CA GLY A 225 -2.09 4.73 2.45
C GLY A 225 -2.81 3.59 1.75
N PHE A 226 -3.78 3.00 2.42
CA PHE A 226 -4.77 2.16 1.77
C PHE A 226 -5.62 3.06 0.87
N ALA A 227 -5.07 3.45 -0.25
CA ALA A 227 -5.85 4.12 -1.25
C ALA A 227 -6.81 3.12 -1.88
N GLY A 228 -8.07 3.46 -1.92
CA GLY A 228 -9.12 2.59 -2.40
C GLY A 228 -9.00 2.17 -3.87
N LEU A 229 -8.01 2.65 -4.62
CA LEU A 229 -7.71 2.14 -5.96
C LEU A 229 -7.14 0.71 -5.95
N GLN A 230 -6.69 0.20 -4.83
CA GLN A 230 -6.13 -1.14 -4.76
C GLN A 230 -7.16 -2.21 -5.15
N TYR A 231 -8.40 -2.09 -4.72
CA TYR A 231 -9.42 -3.08 -5.05
C TYR A 231 -9.80 -3.13 -6.52
N VAL A 232 -9.63 -2.03 -7.28
CA VAL A 232 -9.88 -2.02 -8.73
C VAL A 232 -8.73 -2.67 -9.50
N HIS A 233 -7.49 -2.47 -9.05
CA HIS A 233 -6.30 -2.89 -9.80
C HIS A 233 -5.74 -4.24 -9.35
N GLN A 234 -6.14 -4.75 -8.19
CA GLN A 234 -5.61 -6.01 -7.66
C GLN A 234 -6.11 -7.26 -8.39
N PRO A 235 -7.44 -7.46 -8.65
CA PRO A 235 -7.88 -8.68 -9.30
C PRO A 235 -7.58 -8.65 -10.81
N LEU A 236 -7.02 -9.74 -11.31
CA LEU A 236 -6.87 -9.97 -12.75
C LEU A 236 -8.20 -10.41 -13.37
N PRO A 237 -8.36 -10.32 -14.72
CA PRO A 237 -9.51 -10.91 -15.40
C PRO A 237 -9.75 -12.36 -14.97
N GLY A 238 -10.99 -12.68 -14.60
CA GLY A 238 -11.38 -13.99 -14.07
C GLY A 238 -11.20 -14.15 -12.56
N GLU A 239 -10.59 -13.22 -11.87
CA GLU A 239 -10.49 -13.21 -10.41
C GLU A 239 -11.57 -12.35 -9.76
N ARG A 240 -11.81 -12.59 -8.48
CA ARG A 240 -12.79 -11.89 -7.65
C ARG A 240 -12.14 -11.37 -6.39
N LEU A 241 -12.50 -10.16 -5.99
CA LEU A 241 -11.97 -9.50 -4.80
C LEU A 241 -13.11 -8.87 -4.00
N VAL A 242 -13.14 -9.13 -2.69
CA VAL A 242 -13.99 -8.39 -1.73
C VAL A 242 -13.12 -7.39 -0.99
N ALA A 243 -13.48 -6.11 -1.05
CA ALA A 243 -12.80 -5.04 -0.33
C ALA A 243 -13.66 -4.60 0.87
N PHE A 244 -13.20 -4.92 2.07
CA PHE A 244 -13.87 -4.48 3.31
C PHE A 244 -13.35 -3.10 3.70
N LEU A 245 -14.25 -2.13 3.76
CA LEU A 245 -13.98 -0.73 4.05
C LEU A 245 -14.68 -0.31 5.33
N SER A 246 -14.29 0.81 5.91
CA SER A 246 -14.84 1.32 7.16
C SER A 246 -15.23 2.80 7.02
N ASP A 247 -16.42 3.15 7.50
CA ASP A 247 -16.90 4.52 7.56
C ASP A 247 -16.02 5.42 8.46
N GLY A 248 -15.34 4.82 9.43
CA GLY A 248 -14.36 5.51 10.27
C GLY A 248 -13.08 5.92 9.54
N ALA A 249 -12.68 5.15 8.53
CA ALA A 249 -11.50 5.39 7.72
C ALA A 249 -11.83 6.01 6.34
N PHE A 250 -13.08 6.35 6.08
CA PHE A 250 -13.53 6.89 4.79
C PHE A 250 -12.75 8.15 4.38
N GLU A 251 -12.41 9.00 5.35
CA GLU A 251 -11.64 10.22 5.09
C GLU A 251 -10.20 9.96 4.63
N GLU A 252 -9.61 8.83 5.03
CA GLU A 252 -8.25 8.43 4.66
C GLU A 252 -8.21 7.78 3.28
N GLN A 253 -9.32 7.22 2.83
CA GLN A 253 -9.43 6.44 1.59
C GLN A 253 -9.66 7.34 0.36
N ARG A 254 -9.14 8.55 0.38
CA ARG A 254 -9.24 9.47 -0.74
C ARG A 254 -8.58 8.89 -1.99
N GLY A 255 -9.24 9.08 -3.12
CA GLY A 255 -8.85 8.45 -4.39
C GLY A 255 -9.63 7.16 -4.67
N SER A 256 -10.25 6.51 -3.67
CA SER A 256 -11.26 5.48 -3.95
C SER A 256 -12.55 6.09 -4.50
N ASP A 257 -12.81 7.34 -4.20
CA ASP A 257 -13.96 8.10 -4.65
C ASP A 257 -14.14 8.06 -6.17
N TRP A 258 -13.05 7.91 -6.93
CA TRP A 258 -13.07 7.84 -8.38
C TRP A 258 -12.77 6.44 -8.93
N ALA A 259 -12.82 5.41 -8.11
CA ALA A 259 -12.45 4.05 -8.52
C ALA A 259 -13.30 3.53 -9.69
N ALA A 260 -14.57 3.90 -9.77
CA ALA A 260 -15.46 3.56 -10.89
C ALA A 260 -14.90 4.02 -12.26
N ARG A 261 -14.16 5.12 -12.28
CA ARG A 261 -13.52 5.67 -13.48
C ARG A 261 -12.47 4.74 -14.07
N TRP A 262 -11.78 3.94 -13.24
CA TRP A 262 -10.63 3.14 -13.70
C TRP A 262 -10.93 1.67 -13.93
N TRP A 263 -12.07 1.16 -13.48
CA TRP A 263 -12.41 -0.25 -13.71
C TRP A 263 -12.69 -0.53 -15.20
N ARG A 264 -12.13 -1.64 -15.70
CA ARG A 264 -12.35 -2.13 -17.07
C ARG A 264 -12.43 -3.65 -17.05
N ALA A 265 -13.44 -4.23 -17.70
CA ALA A 265 -13.64 -5.66 -17.79
C ALA A 265 -12.51 -6.38 -18.55
N GLU A 266 -11.81 -5.66 -19.42
CA GLU A 266 -10.74 -6.19 -20.24
C GLU A 266 -9.46 -6.49 -19.46
N ASP A 267 -9.20 -5.73 -18.40
CA ASP A 267 -7.95 -5.82 -17.66
C ASP A 267 -8.10 -5.85 -16.13
N SER A 268 -9.33 -5.88 -15.62
CA SER A 268 -9.64 -5.99 -14.20
C SER A 268 -10.62 -7.13 -13.94
N GLY A 269 -10.46 -7.83 -12.81
CA GLY A 269 -11.44 -8.80 -12.33
C GLY A 269 -12.65 -8.13 -11.67
N LEU A 270 -13.48 -8.94 -11.04
CA LEU A 270 -14.68 -8.49 -10.36
C LEU A 270 -14.33 -7.96 -8.96
N VAL A 271 -14.91 -6.84 -8.60
CA VAL A 271 -14.67 -6.17 -7.32
C VAL A 271 -15.97 -5.97 -6.56
N SER A 272 -15.94 -6.21 -5.26
CA SER A 272 -17.08 -6.05 -4.36
C SER A 272 -16.68 -5.17 -3.18
N PRO A 273 -16.71 -3.83 -3.32
CA PRO A 273 -16.46 -2.90 -2.21
C PRO A 273 -17.63 -2.91 -1.22
N ILE A 274 -17.32 -3.13 0.05
CA ILE A 274 -18.29 -3.19 1.13
C ILE A 274 -17.90 -2.23 2.25
N MET A 275 -18.67 -1.18 2.45
CA MET A 275 -18.52 -0.25 3.56
C MET A 275 -19.24 -0.77 4.79
N ILE A 276 -18.51 -1.06 5.85
CA ILE A 276 -19.07 -1.38 7.17
C ILE A 276 -19.40 -0.07 7.87
N ALA A 277 -20.66 0.34 7.79
CA ALA A 277 -21.16 1.61 8.33
C ALA A 277 -21.70 1.40 9.76
N ASN A 278 -20.81 1.49 10.74
CA ASN A 278 -21.19 1.33 12.16
C ASN A 278 -21.34 2.66 12.92
N GLY A 279 -21.13 3.79 12.28
CA GLY A 279 -21.40 5.13 12.75
C GLY A 279 -20.40 5.69 13.78
N ARG A 280 -19.33 4.93 14.16
CA ARG A 280 -18.45 5.37 15.25
C ARG A 280 -16.97 5.15 15.01
N ARG A 281 -16.16 6.16 15.39
CA ARG A 281 -14.71 6.09 15.55
C ARG A 281 -14.35 5.71 17.01
N ILE A 282 -13.15 6.10 17.46
CA ILE A 282 -12.66 5.84 18.82
C ILE A 282 -13.47 6.67 19.83
N ASP A 283 -13.48 7.99 19.66
CA ASP A 283 -14.02 8.94 20.63
C ASP A 283 -15.34 9.60 20.22
N GLN A 284 -15.76 9.43 18.96
CA GLN A 284 -16.91 10.14 18.41
C GLN A 284 -17.62 9.35 17.30
N ARG A 285 -18.73 9.88 16.80
CA ARG A 285 -19.39 9.42 15.58
C ARG A 285 -18.50 9.65 14.37
N THR A 286 -18.64 8.83 13.32
CA THR A 286 -17.95 9.04 12.05
C THR A 286 -18.47 10.29 11.34
N THR A 287 -17.67 10.86 10.45
CA THR A 287 -18.11 11.99 9.63
C THR A 287 -19.29 11.60 8.75
N VAL A 288 -19.28 10.38 8.20
CA VAL A 288 -20.40 9.84 7.42
C VAL A 288 -21.69 9.88 8.24
N ASP A 289 -21.69 9.39 9.48
CA ASP A 289 -22.84 9.38 10.36
C ASP A 289 -23.30 10.82 10.73
N GLN A 290 -22.34 11.75 10.93
CA GLN A 290 -22.64 13.14 11.23
C GLN A 290 -23.25 13.90 10.04
N GLN A 291 -22.99 13.47 8.81
CA GLN A 291 -23.50 14.10 7.59
C GLN A 291 -24.87 13.58 7.15
N GLY A 292 -25.37 12.51 7.75
CA GLY A 292 -26.65 11.89 7.38
C GLY A 292 -26.58 10.38 7.14
N GLY A 293 -25.46 9.75 7.50
CA GLY A 293 -25.28 8.29 7.43
C GLY A 293 -25.29 7.75 6.02
N SER A 294 -25.91 6.58 5.85
CA SER A 294 -25.92 5.86 4.57
C SER A 294 -26.62 6.65 3.45
N ASN A 295 -27.60 7.48 3.76
CA ASN A 295 -28.27 8.29 2.74
C ASN A 295 -27.30 9.30 2.11
N TRP A 296 -26.58 10.03 2.94
CA TRP A 296 -25.54 10.95 2.46
C TRP A 296 -24.44 10.20 1.69
N LEU A 297 -24.00 9.06 2.19
CA LEU A 297 -22.97 8.26 1.53
C LEU A 297 -23.45 7.71 0.18
N CYS A 298 -24.70 7.30 0.06
CA CYS A 298 -25.27 6.89 -1.22
C CYS A 298 -25.28 8.02 -2.24
N GLU A 299 -25.67 9.23 -1.84
CA GLU A 299 -25.64 10.40 -2.73
C GLU A 299 -24.20 10.74 -3.15
N HIS A 300 -23.27 10.76 -2.21
CA HIS A 300 -21.85 11.00 -2.47
C HIS A 300 -21.28 9.99 -3.47
N LEU A 301 -21.49 8.69 -3.25
CA LEU A 301 -21.01 7.62 -4.13
C LEU A 301 -21.63 7.67 -5.53
N ARG A 302 -22.93 8.01 -5.65
CA ARG A 302 -23.56 8.18 -6.97
C ARG A 302 -22.91 9.28 -7.79
N HIS A 303 -22.54 10.40 -7.17
CA HIS A 303 -21.80 11.48 -7.84
C HIS A 303 -20.42 11.05 -8.32
N GLN A 304 -19.82 10.06 -7.66
CA GLN A 304 -18.52 9.48 -8.03
C GLN A 304 -18.61 8.33 -9.06
N GLY A 305 -19.81 8.03 -9.55
CA GLY A 305 -20.02 7.01 -10.59
C GLY A 305 -20.22 5.60 -10.05
N PHE A 306 -20.53 5.45 -8.77
CA PHE A 306 -20.92 4.16 -8.18
C PHE A 306 -22.42 3.92 -8.25
N ALA A 307 -22.82 2.65 -8.14
CA ALA A 307 -24.19 2.20 -7.92
C ALA A 307 -24.33 1.69 -6.47
N PRO A 308 -24.47 2.58 -5.47
CA PRO A 308 -24.55 2.18 -4.08
C PRO A 308 -25.93 1.61 -3.72
N PHE A 309 -25.93 0.62 -2.84
CA PHE A 309 -27.10 0.08 -2.20
C PHE A 309 -26.80 -0.26 -0.73
N VAL A 310 -27.87 -0.31 0.08
CA VAL A 310 -27.76 -0.50 1.54
C VAL A 310 -28.27 -1.89 1.89
N ILE A 311 -27.55 -2.56 2.81
CA ILE A 311 -27.98 -3.84 3.42
C ILE A 311 -27.97 -3.74 4.94
N ASP A 312 -28.66 -4.68 5.61
CA ASP A 312 -28.49 -4.89 7.04
C ASP A 312 -27.14 -5.57 7.32
N GLY A 313 -26.18 -4.82 7.85
CA GLY A 313 -24.83 -5.29 8.18
C GLY A 313 -24.76 -6.16 9.44
N ARG A 314 -25.89 -6.52 10.03
CA ARG A 314 -26.01 -7.49 11.12
C ARG A 314 -26.34 -8.89 10.61
N ASP A 315 -26.86 -8.97 9.40
CA ASP A 315 -27.33 -10.19 8.75
C ASP A 315 -26.29 -10.74 7.78
N PRO A 316 -25.62 -11.87 8.10
CA PRO A 316 -24.58 -12.43 7.24
C PRO A 316 -25.11 -12.87 5.87
N ALA A 317 -26.35 -13.30 5.75
CA ALA A 317 -26.95 -13.68 4.46
C ALA A 317 -27.14 -12.48 3.53
N ALA A 318 -27.37 -11.28 4.07
CA ALA A 318 -27.42 -10.05 3.28
C ALA A 318 -26.07 -9.77 2.58
N PHE A 319 -24.95 -10.02 3.25
CA PHE A 319 -23.61 -9.92 2.62
C PHE A 319 -23.40 -10.96 1.51
N VAL A 320 -23.86 -12.21 1.72
CA VAL A 320 -23.78 -13.25 0.69
C VAL A 320 -24.49 -12.79 -0.59
N CYS A 321 -25.73 -12.33 -0.47
CA CYS A 321 -26.52 -11.81 -1.58
C CYS A 321 -25.86 -10.58 -2.21
N ALA A 322 -25.34 -9.66 -1.38
CA ALA A 322 -24.69 -8.44 -1.86
C ALA A 322 -23.45 -8.72 -2.70
N ILE A 323 -22.55 -9.57 -2.23
CA ILE A 323 -21.32 -9.93 -2.97
C ILE A 323 -21.68 -10.59 -4.30
N TYR A 324 -22.60 -11.57 -4.27
CA TYR A 324 -23.05 -12.25 -5.48
C TYR A 324 -23.66 -11.29 -6.49
N ASN A 325 -24.58 -10.43 -6.07
CA ASN A 325 -25.26 -9.47 -6.93
C ASN A 325 -24.28 -8.42 -7.52
N MET A 326 -23.29 -7.97 -6.75
CA MET A 326 -22.25 -7.05 -7.25
C MET A 326 -21.43 -7.70 -8.36
N GLU A 327 -21.02 -8.95 -8.18
CA GLU A 327 -20.29 -9.69 -9.20
C GLU A 327 -21.12 -9.86 -10.47
N GLN A 328 -22.41 -10.27 -10.34
CA GLN A 328 -23.32 -10.42 -11.48
C GLN A 328 -23.53 -9.09 -12.22
N ALA A 329 -23.71 -7.99 -11.49
CA ALA A 329 -23.87 -6.67 -12.10
C ALA A 329 -22.64 -6.23 -12.90
N LEU A 330 -21.43 -6.52 -12.39
CA LEU A 330 -20.20 -6.20 -13.11
C LEU A 330 -19.97 -7.11 -14.32
N GLU A 331 -20.27 -8.40 -14.22
CA GLU A 331 -20.22 -9.31 -15.38
C GLU A 331 -21.16 -8.82 -16.49
N GLN A 332 -22.42 -8.52 -16.14
CA GLN A 332 -23.41 -7.98 -17.11
C GLN A 332 -22.96 -6.64 -17.70
N ALA A 333 -22.44 -5.73 -16.88
CA ALA A 333 -21.96 -4.44 -17.36
C ALA A 333 -20.75 -4.59 -18.30
N GLY A 334 -19.80 -5.47 -17.98
CA GLY A 334 -18.67 -5.79 -18.84
C GLY A 334 -19.08 -6.41 -20.17
N ASP A 335 -20.05 -7.31 -20.16
CA ASP A 335 -20.59 -7.92 -21.39
C ASP A 335 -21.36 -6.91 -22.24
N ALA A 336 -22.12 -6.00 -21.64
CA ALA A 336 -22.81 -4.92 -22.34
C ALA A 336 -21.82 -3.95 -23.01
N VAL A 337 -20.70 -3.65 -22.39
CA VAL A 337 -19.63 -2.84 -23.01
C VAL A 337 -19.03 -3.57 -24.21
N LYS A 338 -18.70 -4.86 -24.06
CA LYS A 338 -18.17 -5.67 -25.17
C LYS A 338 -19.14 -5.80 -26.35
N ALA A 339 -20.44 -5.84 -26.06
CA ALA A 339 -21.49 -5.86 -27.09
C ALA A 339 -21.74 -4.49 -27.74
N GLY A 340 -21.21 -3.40 -27.18
CA GLY A 340 -21.44 -2.04 -27.63
C GLY A 340 -22.74 -1.43 -27.12
N ASP A 341 -23.43 -2.08 -26.19
CA ASP A 341 -24.69 -1.63 -25.58
C ASP A 341 -24.48 -0.64 -24.42
N ALA A 342 -23.26 -0.56 -23.92
CA ALA A 342 -22.85 0.36 -22.85
C ALA A 342 -21.45 0.94 -23.12
N VAL A 343 -21.11 2.01 -22.39
CA VAL A 343 -19.81 2.68 -22.47
C VAL A 343 -19.25 2.88 -21.06
N TYR A 344 -17.92 2.96 -20.96
CA TYR A 344 -17.28 3.32 -19.69
C TYR A 344 -17.47 4.81 -19.34
N PRO A 345 -17.50 5.18 -18.03
CA PRO A 345 -17.46 4.25 -16.91
C PRO A 345 -18.81 3.55 -16.73
N VAL A 346 -18.77 2.27 -16.39
CA VAL A 346 -19.97 1.59 -15.88
C VAL A 346 -20.18 1.95 -14.42
N PRO A 347 -21.42 2.06 -13.91
CA PRO A 347 -21.66 2.27 -12.50
C PRO A 347 -21.11 1.10 -11.68
N LEU A 348 -20.05 1.36 -10.89
CA LEU A 348 -19.43 0.33 -10.06
C LEU A 348 -20.34 0.02 -8.87
N PRO A 349 -20.81 -1.22 -8.66
CA PRO A 349 -21.63 -1.54 -7.51
C PRO A 349 -20.87 -1.30 -6.21
N TYR A 350 -21.57 -0.82 -5.18
CA TYR A 350 -20.98 -0.50 -3.89
C TYR A 350 -21.98 -0.83 -2.78
N CYS A 351 -21.59 -1.72 -1.87
CA CYS A 351 -22.42 -2.13 -0.76
C CYS A 351 -22.15 -1.26 0.47
N ILE A 352 -23.21 -0.74 1.09
CA ILE A 352 -23.16 -0.07 2.40
C ILE A 352 -23.88 -0.98 3.40
N ALA A 353 -23.12 -1.58 4.30
CA ALA A 353 -23.64 -2.47 5.33
C ALA A 353 -23.89 -1.69 6.62
N GLU A 354 -25.11 -1.26 6.85
CA GLU A 354 -25.51 -0.56 8.08
C GLU A 354 -25.50 -1.49 9.27
N THR A 355 -24.80 -1.12 10.31
CA THR A 355 -24.68 -1.92 11.53
C THR A 355 -24.48 -1.03 12.76
N ILE A 356 -24.38 -1.67 13.92
CA ILE A 356 -24.09 -1.01 15.20
C ILE A 356 -22.70 -1.46 15.65
N LYS A 357 -21.82 -0.52 15.99
CA LYS A 357 -20.48 -0.86 16.48
C LYS A 357 -20.55 -1.81 17.67
N GLY A 358 -19.93 -2.99 17.54
CA GLY A 358 -19.98 -4.00 18.57
C GLY A 358 -21.25 -4.86 18.57
N PHE A 359 -21.97 -4.94 17.46
CA PHE A 359 -23.18 -5.75 17.30
C PHE A 359 -23.03 -7.16 17.91
N GLY A 360 -24.10 -7.64 18.53
CA GLY A 360 -24.20 -8.98 19.12
C GLY A 360 -23.66 -9.09 20.55
N PHE A 361 -23.02 -8.03 21.11
CA PHE A 361 -22.46 -8.09 22.45
C PHE A 361 -22.85 -6.86 23.31
N PRO A 362 -22.99 -7.00 24.64
CA PRO A 362 -23.28 -5.89 25.52
C PRO A 362 -22.30 -4.72 25.35
N GLY A 363 -22.84 -3.50 25.40
CA GLY A 363 -22.07 -2.28 25.14
C GLY A 363 -22.04 -1.84 23.67
N ALA A 364 -22.74 -2.55 22.78
CA ALA A 364 -22.90 -2.15 21.38
C ALA A 364 -23.46 -0.71 21.25
N GLY A 365 -23.02 0.00 20.18
CA GLY A 365 -23.46 1.36 19.88
C GLY A 365 -22.81 2.47 20.72
N THR A 366 -21.90 2.12 21.63
CA THR A 366 -21.14 3.07 22.45
C THR A 366 -19.74 3.32 21.89
N ASN A 367 -19.07 4.42 22.31
CA ASN A 367 -17.67 4.64 21.96
C ASN A 367 -16.75 3.58 22.63
N ALA A 368 -17.10 3.11 23.84
CA ALA A 368 -16.36 2.06 24.51
C ALA A 368 -16.30 0.75 23.70
N ALA A 369 -17.32 0.49 22.85
CA ALA A 369 -17.32 -0.67 21.96
C ALA A 369 -16.09 -0.74 21.04
N HIS A 370 -15.39 0.38 20.79
CA HIS A 370 -14.18 0.37 19.97
C HIS A 370 -13.13 -0.61 20.51
N GLY A 371 -12.79 -0.50 21.79
CA GLY A 371 -11.78 -1.35 22.44
C GLY A 371 -12.39 -2.36 23.38
N LEU A 372 -13.03 -1.89 24.44
CA LEU A 372 -13.62 -2.69 25.52
C LEU A 372 -15.11 -2.41 25.63
N PRO A 373 -15.99 -3.14 24.92
CA PRO A 373 -17.43 -2.90 24.90
C PRO A 373 -18.08 -2.78 26.28
N LEU A 374 -17.61 -3.51 27.29
CA LEU A 374 -18.14 -3.48 28.64
C LEU A 374 -17.71 -2.23 29.44
N GLY A 375 -16.81 -1.41 28.90
CA GLY A 375 -16.26 -0.23 29.58
C GLY A 375 -15.32 -0.54 30.75
N SER A 376 -15.33 -1.77 31.27
CA SER A 376 -14.49 -2.23 32.40
C SER A 376 -14.08 -3.69 32.23
N ASN A 377 -13.19 -4.14 33.14
CA ASN A 377 -12.64 -5.50 33.10
C ASN A 377 -13.45 -6.44 33.98
N PRO A 378 -14.05 -7.53 33.41
CA PRO A 378 -14.79 -8.55 34.17
C PRO A 378 -14.01 -9.18 35.33
N ARG A 379 -12.67 -9.15 35.28
CA ARG A 379 -11.84 -9.64 36.38
C ARG A 379 -12.01 -8.85 37.67
N ARG A 380 -12.36 -7.57 37.59
CA ARG A 380 -12.40 -6.64 38.73
C ARG A 380 -13.78 -6.05 38.99
N ASP A 381 -14.66 -6.12 37.99
CA ASP A 381 -15.97 -5.51 37.99
C ASP A 381 -17.05 -6.58 37.86
N ARG A 382 -17.92 -6.69 38.86
CA ARG A 382 -18.98 -7.69 38.91
C ARG A 382 -20.09 -7.46 37.88
N ASP A 383 -20.39 -6.22 37.54
CA ASP A 383 -21.39 -5.91 36.51
C ASP A 383 -20.83 -6.24 35.13
N ALA A 384 -19.58 -5.90 34.84
CA ALA A 384 -18.92 -6.31 33.62
C ALA A 384 -18.86 -7.85 33.48
N LEU A 385 -18.57 -8.56 34.58
CA LEU A 385 -18.59 -10.02 34.60
C LEU A 385 -19.97 -10.57 34.23
N ARG A 386 -21.01 -10.04 34.86
CA ARG A 386 -22.39 -10.45 34.56
C ARG A 386 -22.77 -10.17 33.10
N PHE A 387 -22.45 -9.00 32.59
CA PHE A 387 -22.71 -8.62 31.20
C PHE A 387 -21.88 -9.48 30.22
N PHE A 388 -20.65 -9.80 30.54
CA PHE A 388 -19.85 -10.72 29.74
C PHE A 388 -20.51 -12.10 29.66
N GLN A 389 -20.86 -12.68 30.81
CA GLN A 389 -21.50 -14.00 30.87
C GLN A 389 -22.84 -14.03 30.11
N GLN A 390 -23.65 -12.98 30.24
CA GLN A 390 -24.91 -12.85 29.49
C GLN A 390 -24.67 -12.80 27.98
N GLY A 391 -23.73 -11.96 27.53
CA GLY A 391 -23.37 -11.83 26.10
C GLY A 391 -22.76 -13.11 25.55
N ALA A 392 -21.83 -13.71 26.29
CA ALA A 392 -21.18 -14.95 25.87
C ALA A 392 -22.17 -16.11 25.71
N ARG A 393 -23.15 -16.25 26.63
CA ARG A 393 -24.22 -17.28 26.50
C ARG A 393 -25.09 -17.05 25.28
N ALA A 394 -25.40 -15.80 24.92
CA ALA A 394 -26.25 -15.49 23.75
C ALA A 394 -25.55 -15.86 22.43
N LEU A 395 -24.23 -15.81 22.40
CA LEU A 395 -23.40 -16.10 21.23
C LEU A 395 -22.95 -17.56 21.14
N PHE A 396 -22.91 -18.28 22.25
CA PHE A 396 -22.38 -19.65 22.30
C PHE A 396 -23.20 -20.62 21.46
N GLN A 397 -22.47 -21.40 20.64
CA GLN A 397 -23.04 -22.53 19.91
C GLN A 397 -22.42 -23.86 20.42
N PRO A 398 -23.22 -24.93 20.56
CA PRO A 398 -22.71 -26.24 20.93
C PRO A 398 -21.62 -26.71 19.96
N ARG A 399 -20.60 -27.39 20.49
CA ARG A 399 -19.43 -27.77 19.69
C ARG A 399 -19.78 -28.60 18.46
N GLU A 400 -20.67 -29.57 18.63
CA GLU A 400 -21.12 -30.45 17.54
C GLU A 400 -21.79 -29.66 16.41
N THR A 401 -22.52 -28.60 16.74
CA THR A 401 -23.21 -27.73 15.78
C THR A 401 -22.21 -26.90 14.95
N TRP A 402 -21.36 -26.13 15.63
CA TRP A 402 -20.45 -25.26 14.89
C TRP A 402 -19.30 -26.02 14.18
N GLU A 403 -18.88 -27.21 14.63
CA GLU A 403 -17.92 -28.04 13.90
C GLU A 403 -18.49 -28.55 12.57
N LEU A 404 -19.77 -28.96 12.54
CA LEU A 404 -20.45 -29.31 11.28
C LEU A 404 -20.58 -28.09 10.35
N ALA A 405 -20.96 -26.94 10.91
CA ALA A 405 -21.04 -25.69 10.17
C ALA A 405 -19.67 -25.26 9.61
N ALA A 406 -18.63 -25.34 10.42
CA ALA A 406 -17.25 -25.06 10.01
C ALA A 406 -16.79 -25.95 8.85
N ALA A 407 -17.09 -27.24 8.92
CA ALA A 407 -16.75 -28.20 7.86
C ALA A 407 -17.44 -27.86 6.52
N ARG A 408 -18.68 -27.36 6.57
CA ARG A 408 -19.44 -26.93 5.39
C ARG A 408 -18.86 -25.65 4.76
N LEU A 409 -18.35 -24.73 5.58
CA LEU A 409 -17.75 -23.45 5.15
C LEU A 409 -16.25 -23.57 4.87
N ALA A 410 -15.60 -24.65 5.27
CA ALA A 410 -14.18 -24.87 5.04
C ALA A 410 -13.90 -24.97 3.54
N GLN A 411 -13.01 -24.12 3.06
CA GLN A 411 -12.53 -24.16 1.69
C GLN A 411 -11.10 -24.72 1.64
N PRO A 412 -10.75 -25.53 0.63
CA PRO A 412 -9.36 -25.82 0.39
C PRO A 412 -8.60 -24.51 0.16
N ARG A 413 -7.48 -24.37 0.85
CA ARG A 413 -6.62 -23.19 0.68
C ARG A 413 -6.20 -23.11 -0.78
N ARG A 414 -6.49 -21.97 -1.44
CA ARG A 414 -5.96 -21.72 -2.75
C ARG A 414 -4.44 -21.67 -2.65
N PRO A 415 -3.69 -22.36 -3.53
CA PRO A 415 -2.25 -22.14 -3.63
C PRO A 415 -2.00 -20.63 -3.78
N ILE A 416 -1.05 -20.10 -3.02
CA ILE A 416 -0.53 -18.75 -3.24
C ILE A 416 -0.19 -18.67 -4.73
N ARG A 417 -0.56 -17.59 -5.42
CA ARG A 417 -0.18 -17.39 -6.83
C ARG A 417 1.31 -17.73 -6.96
N PRO A 418 1.71 -18.43 -8.05
CA PRO A 418 3.13 -18.64 -8.29
C PRO A 418 3.84 -17.30 -8.23
N VAL A 419 4.79 -17.22 -7.34
CA VAL A 419 5.40 -16.00 -6.82
C VAL A 419 6.29 -15.31 -7.87
N ALA A 420 6.77 -16.01 -8.86
CA ALA A 420 7.72 -15.48 -9.81
C ALA A 420 7.04 -15.00 -11.08
N VAL A 421 6.78 -13.70 -11.15
CA VAL A 421 6.58 -13.02 -12.43
C VAL A 421 7.92 -13.02 -13.15
N THR A 422 8.01 -13.78 -14.25
CA THR A 422 9.20 -13.75 -15.09
C THR A 422 9.09 -12.57 -16.05
N VAL A 423 10.11 -11.72 -16.04
CA VAL A 423 10.21 -10.56 -16.94
C VAL A 423 11.43 -10.73 -17.86
N ASN A 424 11.23 -10.56 -19.15
CA ASN A 424 12.32 -10.45 -20.10
C ASN A 424 12.96 -9.09 -19.97
N ARG A 425 14.28 -9.05 -19.70
CA ARG A 425 15.05 -7.82 -19.47
C ARG A 425 16.17 -7.74 -20.48
N ASN A 426 15.84 -7.31 -21.69
CA ASN A 426 16.83 -7.08 -22.72
C ASN A 426 17.85 -6.02 -22.26
N ASP A 427 19.05 -6.05 -22.85
CA ASP A 427 20.02 -4.98 -22.63
C ASP A 427 19.47 -3.69 -23.24
N PRO A 428 19.63 -2.53 -22.55
CA PRO A 428 19.23 -1.25 -23.09
C PRO A 428 20.12 -0.83 -24.25
N HIS A 429 19.62 0.08 -25.08
CA HIS A 429 20.44 0.76 -26.06
C HIS A 429 21.40 1.73 -25.36
N TRP A 430 22.70 1.51 -25.52
CA TRP A 430 23.73 2.31 -24.83
C TRP A 430 23.98 3.64 -25.54
N HIS A 431 24.04 4.73 -24.77
CA HIS A 431 24.30 6.08 -25.27
C HIS A 431 25.76 6.48 -25.05
N HIS A 432 26.31 7.19 -26.05
CA HIS A 432 27.66 7.74 -26.00
C HIS A 432 27.65 9.28 -26.02
N ASP A 433 26.51 9.85 -26.43
CA ASP A 433 26.29 11.29 -26.50
C ASP A 433 25.43 11.76 -25.32
N ALA A 434 25.41 13.07 -25.11
CA ALA A 434 24.56 13.69 -24.11
C ALA A 434 23.10 13.57 -24.49
N ILE A 435 22.32 13.03 -23.57
CA ILE A 435 20.86 12.82 -23.69
C ILE A 435 20.16 13.01 -22.34
N SER A 436 18.87 13.27 -22.36
CA SER A 436 18.07 13.23 -21.14
C SER A 436 17.96 11.80 -20.60
N PRO A 437 18.39 11.52 -19.36
CA PRO A 437 18.24 10.20 -18.77
C PRO A 437 16.77 9.74 -18.67
N MET A 438 15.83 10.67 -18.48
CA MET A 438 14.39 10.37 -18.52
C MET A 438 13.92 9.94 -19.91
N ALA A 439 14.41 10.58 -20.98
CA ALA A 439 14.06 10.17 -22.36
C ALA A 439 14.66 8.79 -22.72
N ALA A 440 15.83 8.46 -22.21
CA ALA A 440 16.42 7.13 -22.38
C ALA A 440 15.65 6.06 -21.59
N LEU A 441 15.22 6.37 -20.36
CA LEU A 441 14.35 5.50 -19.56
C LEU A 441 13.01 5.27 -20.24
N ASP A 442 12.43 6.32 -20.86
CA ASP A 442 11.17 6.25 -21.59
C ASP A 442 11.24 5.20 -22.71
N SER A 443 12.27 5.33 -23.58
CA SER A 443 12.51 4.37 -24.66
C SER A 443 12.73 2.95 -24.12
N TYR A 444 13.57 2.80 -23.11
CA TYR A 444 13.87 1.48 -22.55
C TYR A 444 12.65 0.84 -21.85
N PHE A 445 11.81 1.62 -21.19
CA PHE A 445 10.56 1.10 -20.61
C PHE A 445 9.58 0.61 -21.67
N VAL A 446 9.46 1.33 -22.78
CA VAL A 446 8.67 0.89 -23.94
C VAL A 446 9.18 -0.43 -24.48
N ASP A 447 10.51 -0.59 -24.67
CA ASP A 447 11.11 -1.86 -25.08
C ASP A 447 10.76 -3.00 -24.10
N LEU A 448 10.81 -2.74 -22.79
CA LEU A 448 10.43 -3.72 -21.78
C LEU A 448 8.95 -4.11 -21.85
N VAL A 449 8.06 -3.17 -22.10
CA VAL A 449 6.62 -3.43 -22.30
C VAL A 449 6.40 -4.33 -23.51
N GLU A 450 7.03 -4.00 -24.63
CA GLU A 450 6.87 -4.73 -25.91
C GLU A 450 7.37 -6.18 -25.84
N VAL A 451 8.46 -6.44 -25.11
CA VAL A 451 9.00 -7.81 -24.96
C VAL A 451 8.30 -8.62 -23.87
N ASN A 452 7.35 -8.03 -23.14
CA ASN A 452 6.58 -8.66 -22.08
C ASN A 452 5.06 -8.49 -22.25
N PRO A 453 4.48 -8.80 -23.42
CA PRO A 453 3.05 -8.58 -23.69
C PRO A 453 2.10 -9.38 -22.80
N GLN A 454 2.62 -10.40 -22.10
CA GLN A 454 1.87 -11.22 -21.15
C GLN A 454 1.66 -10.53 -19.79
N LEU A 455 2.39 -9.45 -19.51
CA LEU A 455 2.30 -8.74 -18.25
C LEU A 455 1.31 -7.57 -18.36
N ARG A 456 0.40 -7.47 -17.39
CA ARG A 456 -0.47 -6.32 -17.27
C ARG A 456 0.36 -5.08 -16.84
N VAL A 457 0.41 -4.06 -17.70
CA VAL A 457 1.16 -2.84 -17.41
C VAL A 457 0.31 -1.84 -16.63
N ARG A 458 0.92 -1.15 -15.66
CA ARG A 458 0.35 0.03 -14.99
C ARG A 458 1.42 1.10 -14.82
N VAL A 459 1.11 2.30 -15.28
CA VAL A 459 1.94 3.48 -15.00
C VAL A 459 1.15 4.42 -14.11
N GLY A 460 1.66 4.70 -12.92
CA GLY A 460 1.07 5.67 -12.00
C GLY A 460 1.72 7.04 -12.19
N ASN A 461 0.93 8.06 -12.51
CA ASN A 461 1.45 9.41 -12.71
C ASN A 461 0.40 10.47 -12.35
N PRO A 462 0.77 11.52 -11.58
CA PRO A 462 -0.19 12.55 -11.19
C PRO A 462 -0.68 13.47 -12.33
N ASP A 463 -0.16 13.40 -13.53
CA ASP A 463 -0.45 14.22 -14.73
C ASP A 463 0.79 14.96 -15.29
N GLU A 464 1.93 14.28 -15.29
CA GLU A 464 3.22 14.94 -15.55
C GLU A 464 4.11 14.18 -16.53
N LEU A 465 3.66 13.08 -17.15
CA LEU A 465 4.52 12.20 -17.97
C LEU A 465 5.20 12.95 -19.10
N SER A 466 4.46 13.74 -19.87
CA SER A 466 5.00 14.50 -21.00
C SER A 466 6.05 15.52 -20.54
N SER A 467 5.77 16.25 -19.45
CA SER A 467 6.72 17.23 -18.88
C SER A 467 7.98 16.56 -18.31
N ASN A 468 7.90 15.29 -17.98
CA ASN A 468 8.97 14.46 -17.47
C ASN A 468 9.66 13.61 -18.56
N ARG A 469 9.43 13.93 -19.83
CA ARG A 469 10.09 13.29 -20.99
C ARG A 469 9.68 11.83 -21.22
N MET A 470 8.53 11.38 -20.71
CA MET A 470 7.99 10.04 -20.90
C MET A 470 6.94 9.99 -22.03
N ASN A 471 7.26 10.56 -23.17
CA ASN A 471 6.31 10.72 -24.29
C ASN A 471 6.05 9.40 -25.01
N GLN A 472 7.06 8.54 -25.21
CA GLN A 472 6.89 7.25 -25.88
C GLN A 472 6.02 6.30 -25.05
N THR A 473 6.24 6.27 -23.73
CA THR A 473 5.38 5.55 -22.79
C THR A 473 3.94 6.05 -22.86
N LEU A 474 3.76 7.37 -22.86
CA LEU A 474 2.42 7.96 -22.93
C LEU A 474 1.75 7.68 -24.29
N ASP A 475 2.49 7.73 -25.37
CA ASP A 475 1.97 7.43 -26.72
C ASP A 475 1.60 5.95 -26.90
N LEU A 476 2.34 5.03 -26.28
CA LEU A 476 2.04 3.60 -26.32
C LEU A 476 0.88 3.25 -25.39
N LEU A 477 0.94 3.68 -24.14
CA LEU A 477 0.07 3.19 -23.06
C LEU A 477 -1.16 4.03 -22.82
N LYS A 478 -1.22 5.27 -23.27
CA LYS A 478 -2.30 6.24 -23.17
C LYS A 478 -2.81 6.48 -21.72
N HIS A 479 -3.27 7.68 -21.47
CA HIS A 479 -4.04 7.98 -20.25
C HIS A 479 -5.37 7.21 -20.26
N ARG A 480 -5.69 6.55 -19.15
CA ARG A 480 -7.00 5.93 -18.97
C ARG A 480 -8.06 7.00 -18.70
N VAL A 481 -8.97 7.17 -19.62
CA VAL A 481 -10.06 8.14 -19.51
C VAL A 481 -11.41 7.50 -19.83
N THR A 482 -12.50 8.20 -19.51
CA THR A 482 -13.86 7.75 -19.82
C THR A 482 -14.33 8.25 -21.18
N THR A 483 -13.82 9.40 -21.61
CA THR A 483 -14.14 10.00 -22.90
C THR A 483 -12.87 10.55 -23.53
N PRO A 484 -12.21 9.79 -24.41
CA PRO A 484 -10.96 10.22 -25.04
C PRO A 484 -11.16 11.48 -25.91
N GLU A 485 -10.25 12.43 -25.76
CA GLU A 485 -10.22 13.62 -26.60
C GLU A 485 -9.34 13.38 -27.84
N VAL A 486 -9.86 13.73 -29.02
CA VAL A 486 -9.14 13.51 -30.28
C VAL A 486 -7.88 14.38 -30.32
N GLY A 487 -6.75 13.74 -30.60
CA GLY A 487 -5.45 14.41 -30.69
C GLY A 487 -4.64 14.38 -29.39
N ASN A 488 -5.23 13.91 -28.29
CA ASN A 488 -4.54 13.67 -27.03
C ASN A 488 -4.18 12.18 -26.87
N PRO A 489 -3.14 11.84 -26.10
CA PRO A 489 -2.74 10.47 -25.82
C PRO A 489 -3.65 9.83 -24.77
N GLU A 490 -4.91 9.68 -25.08
CA GLU A 490 -6.00 9.19 -24.24
C GLU A 490 -6.66 7.96 -24.84
N ALA A 491 -7.04 7.01 -24.00
CA ALA A 491 -7.79 5.82 -24.40
C ALA A 491 -8.67 5.32 -23.24
N ILE A 492 -9.77 4.64 -23.59
CA ILE A 492 -10.64 3.99 -22.61
C ILE A 492 -9.90 2.88 -21.88
N ASP A 493 -9.08 2.11 -22.59
CA ASP A 493 -8.25 1.00 -22.12
C ASP A 493 -6.82 1.41 -21.75
N GLY A 494 -6.55 2.71 -21.68
CA GLY A 494 -5.22 3.23 -21.33
C GLY A 494 -4.64 2.60 -20.04
N CYS A 495 -3.33 2.44 -20.01
CA CYS A 495 -2.61 1.82 -18.89
C CYS A 495 -2.00 2.86 -17.93
N VAL A 496 -2.02 4.15 -18.30
CA VAL A 496 -1.55 5.24 -17.44
C VAL A 496 -2.70 5.69 -16.54
N ILE A 497 -2.53 5.45 -15.25
CA ILE A 497 -3.49 5.83 -14.20
C ILE A 497 -3.12 7.22 -13.69
N THR A 498 -4.00 8.19 -13.91
CA THR A 498 -3.75 9.60 -13.63
C THR A 498 -4.72 10.15 -12.60
N ALA A 499 -4.19 10.65 -11.51
CA ALA A 499 -4.89 11.43 -10.50
C ALA A 499 -3.90 12.41 -9.85
N LEU A 500 -4.32 13.65 -9.59
CA LEU A 500 -3.51 14.61 -8.80
C LEU A 500 -3.51 14.19 -7.31
N ASN A 501 -3.18 12.92 -7.11
CA ASN A 501 -3.07 12.26 -5.82
C ASN A 501 -2.00 11.16 -5.95
N GLU A 502 -0.81 11.46 -5.49
CA GLU A 502 0.36 10.60 -5.60
C GLU A 502 0.17 9.27 -4.85
N GLU A 503 -0.51 9.31 -3.71
CA GLU A 503 -0.85 8.11 -2.95
C GLU A 503 -1.78 7.18 -3.75
N ALA A 504 -2.77 7.73 -4.44
CA ALA A 504 -3.69 6.95 -5.27
C ALA A 504 -2.96 6.27 -6.44
N VAL A 505 -2.10 7.00 -7.17
CA VAL A 505 -1.42 6.45 -8.34
C VAL A 505 -0.35 5.40 -7.97
N VAL A 506 0.38 5.58 -6.87
CA VAL A 506 1.31 4.55 -6.40
C VAL A 506 0.56 3.32 -5.90
N SER A 507 -0.60 3.50 -5.25
CA SER A 507 -1.43 2.39 -4.78
C SER A 507 -2.00 1.56 -5.94
N ALA A 508 -2.35 2.18 -7.07
CA ALA A 508 -2.75 1.47 -8.28
C ALA A 508 -1.65 0.53 -8.81
N CYS A 509 -0.38 0.98 -8.74
CA CYS A 509 0.77 0.17 -9.14
C CYS A 509 1.10 -0.92 -8.10
N LEU A 510 1.06 -0.61 -6.80
CA LEU A 510 1.25 -1.60 -5.72
C LEU A 510 0.19 -2.71 -5.77
N ALA A 511 -1.04 -2.39 -6.17
CA ALA A 511 -2.10 -3.36 -6.34
C ALA A 511 -1.88 -4.30 -7.54
N ASN A 512 -1.18 -3.86 -8.57
CA ASN A 512 -0.91 -4.64 -9.78
C ASN A 512 0.25 -5.64 -9.57
N GLN A 513 0.12 -6.51 -8.58
CA GLN A 513 1.18 -7.42 -8.11
C GLN A 513 1.65 -8.47 -9.12
N GLY A 514 0.87 -8.76 -10.13
CA GLY A 514 1.23 -9.68 -11.22
C GLY A 514 1.70 -8.99 -12.49
N GLY A 515 1.97 -7.68 -12.46
CA GLY A 515 2.22 -6.87 -13.65
C GLY A 515 3.56 -6.16 -13.68
N LEU A 516 3.75 -5.42 -14.76
CA LEU A 516 4.89 -4.52 -14.98
C LEU A 516 4.47 -3.11 -14.60
N ASN A 517 5.07 -2.55 -13.55
CA ASN A 517 4.65 -1.29 -12.96
C ASN A 517 5.74 -0.23 -13.06
N LEU A 518 5.32 1.02 -13.23
CA LEU A 518 6.19 2.20 -13.19
C LEU A 518 5.43 3.34 -12.50
N VAL A 519 6.09 4.06 -11.62
CA VAL A 519 5.56 5.29 -11.02
C VAL A 519 6.49 6.44 -11.35
N VAL A 520 5.93 7.56 -11.81
CA VAL A 520 6.70 8.77 -12.15
C VAL A 520 6.05 9.98 -11.50
N SER A 521 6.82 10.77 -10.76
CA SER A 521 6.33 12.02 -10.17
C SER A 521 7.46 13.02 -9.95
N TYR A 522 7.11 14.28 -9.72
CA TYR A 522 8.06 15.27 -9.24
C TYR A 522 8.57 14.89 -7.86
N GLU A 523 9.88 15.07 -7.64
CA GLU A 523 10.54 14.65 -6.40
C GLU A 523 9.86 15.19 -5.14
N ALA A 524 9.51 16.47 -5.12
CA ALA A 524 8.90 17.10 -3.96
C ALA A 524 7.51 16.52 -3.63
N PHE A 525 6.72 16.15 -4.64
CA PHE A 525 5.38 15.60 -4.44
C PHE A 525 5.36 14.11 -4.17
N ALA A 526 6.39 13.41 -4.62
CA ALA A 526 6.53 11.97 -4.40
C ALA A 526 6.53 11.61 -2.90
N ALA A 527 6.83 12.55 -2.01
CA ALA A 527 6.70 12.37 -0.56
C ALA A 527 5.32 11.90 -0.10
N LYS A 528 4.26 12.28 -0.81
CA LYS A 528 2.88 11.85 -0.51
C LYS A 528 2.65 10.35 -0.74
N MET A 529 3.54 9.67 -1.47
CA MET A 529 3.51 8.22 -1.70
C MET A 529 4.03 7.41 -0.51
N LEU A 530 4.76 8.05 0.42
CA LEU A 530 5.53 7.38 1.47
C LEU A 530 4.68 6.43 2.31
N GLY A 531 3.45 6.82 2.66
CA GLY A 531 2.55 5.99 3.47
C GLY A 531 2.25 4.66 2.80
N ALA A 532 1.80 4.67 1.56
CA ALA A 532 1.47 3.46 0.79
C ALA A 532 2.72 2.59 0.53
N LEU A 533 3.84 3.21 0.15
CA LEU A 533 5.11 2.51 -0.06
C LEU A 533 5.58 1.82 1.22
N ARG A 534 5.57 2.52 2.33
CA ARG A 534 6.00 1.99 3.62
C ARG A 534 5.14 0.82 4.09
N GLN A 535 3.82 0.89 3.91
CA GLN A 535 2.92 -0.22 4.22
C GLN A 535 3.27 -1.48 3.41
N ALA A 536 3.52 -1.34 2.11
CA ALA A 536 3.93 -2.46 1.25
C ALA A 536 5.31 -3.01 1.64
N LEU A 537 6.29 -2.15 1.94
CA LEU A 537 7.63 -2.53 2.36
C LEU A 537 7.63 -3.32 3.67
N ILE A 538 6.87 -2.89 4.68
CA ILE A 538 6.76 -3.58 5.97
C ILE A 538 6.22 -5.01 5.74
N PHE A 539 5.15 -5.14 4.98
CA PHE A 539 4.54 -6.46 4.72
C PHE A 539 5.49 -7.38 3.94
N SER A 540 6.10 -6.88 2.86
CA SER A 540 7.05 -7.63 2.04
C SER A 540 8.30 -8.06 2.84
N ARG A 541 8.77 -7.19 3.75
CA ARG A 541 9.89 -7.53 4.64
C ARG A 541 9.53 -8.66 5.58
N HIS A 542 8.37 -8.60 6.21
CA HIS A 542 7.91 -9.66 7.10
C HIS A 542 7.70 -10.99 6.34
N GLN A 543 7.20 -10.95 5.10
CA GLN A 543 7.12 -12.15 4.25
C GLN A 543 8.51 -12.75 4.01
N LYS A 544 9.48 -11.93 3.63
CA LYS A 544 10.88 -12.37 3.42
C LYS A 544 11.46 -13.01 4.70
N GLU A 545 11.20 -12.45 5.86
CA GLU A 545 11.64 -12.97 7.16
C GLU A 545 11.02 -14.32 7.53
N GLN A 546 9.84 -14.64 6.98
CA GLN A 546 9.19 -15.94 7.13
C GLN A 546 9.61 -16.96 6.07
N GLY A 547 10.49 -16.59 5.12
CA GLY A 547 10.92 -17.44 4.04
C GLY A 547 9.90 -17.57 2.89
N ASP A 548 8.92 -16.67 2.82
CA ASP A 548 7.90 -16.57 1.75
C ASP A 548 7.99 -15.18 1.10
N PRO A 549 9.06 -14.89 0.36
CA PRO A 549 9.29 -13.54 -0.18
C PRO A 549 8.17 -13.12 -1.14
N ALA A 550 7.86 -11.83 -1.13
CA ALA A 550 6.86 -11.24 -2.02
C ALA A 550 7.19 -11.52 -3.50
N GLY A 551 6.19 -11.90 -4.27
CA GLY A 551 6.39 -12.35 -5.65
C GLY A 551 6.15 -11.29 -6.71
N TRP A 552 5.87 -10.04 -6.33
CA TRP A 552 5.74 -8.95 -7.28
C TRP A 552 7.12 -8.39 -7.65
N LEU A 553 7.26 -7.92 -8.91
CA LEU A 553 8.48 -7.30 -9.42
C LEU A 553 8.82 -6.04 -8.63
N GLY A 554 10.09 -5.75 -8.46
CA GLY A 554 10.53 -4.48 -7.88
C GLY A 554 9.78 -3.30 -8.52
N LEU A 555 9.29 -2.39 -7.68
CA LEU A 555 8.54 -1.21 -8.10
C LEU A 555 9.47 -0.02 -8.30
N PRO A 556 9.74 0.43 -9.52
CA PRO A 556 10.45 1.67 -9.73
C PRO A 556 9.51 2.86 -9.47
N VAL A 557 9.94 3.73 -8.57
CA VAL A 557 9.35 5.04 -8.29
C VAL A 557 10.36 6.09 -8.75
N ILE A 558 10.10 6.69 -9.89
CA ILE A 558 10.97 7.70 -10.47
C ILE A 558 10.63 9.06 -9.88
N SER A 559 11.56 9.62 -9.13
CA SER A 559 11.56 11.01 -8.68
C SER A 559 12.33 11.85 -9.69
N THR A 560 11.63 12.72 -10.41
CA THR A 560 12.24 13.57 -11.46
C THR A 560 11.75 15.00 -11.33
N SER A 561 12.14 15.90 -12.24
CA SER A 561 11.94 17.33 -12.02
C SER A 561 12.37 17.71 -10.60
N HIS A 562 13.54 17.20 -10.23
CA HIS A 562 14.00 17.18 -8.85
C HIS A 562 14.56 18.54 -8.39
N VAL A 563 14.96 18.60 -7.13
CA VAL A 563 15.36 19.82 -6.43
C VAL A 563 16.38 20.69 -7.19
N TRP A 564 17.27 20.11 -8.00
CA TRP A 564 18.34 20.84 -8.70
C TRP A 564 17.97 21.32 -10.11
N GLU A 565 16.79 20.97 -10.62
CA GLU A 565 16.35 21.36 -11.96
C GLU A 565 14.92 21.95 -12.01
N ASN A 566 14.21 21.99 -10.89
CA ASN A 566 12.85 22.51 -10.82
C ASN A 566 12.77 23.95 -10.30
N GLY A 567 13.67 24.82 -10.79
CA GLY A 567 13.70 26.22 -10.38
C GLY A 567 12.49 27.06 -10.82
N LYS A 568 11.83 26.67 -11.92
CA LYS A 568 10.65 27.38 -12.45
C LYS A 568 9.50 27.50 -11.42
N ASN A 569 9.34 26.48 -10.60
CA ASN A 569 8.19 26.36 -9.68
C ASN A 569 8.52 26.73 -8.23
N GLU A 570 9.69 27.28 -8.00
CA GLU A 570 10.19 27.72 -6.70
C GLU A 570 10.31 26.63 -5.63
N GLN A 571 10.59 27.04 -4.40
CA GLN A 571 10.95 26.16 -3.29
C GLN A 571 9.89 25.13 -2.93
N SER A 572 8.58 25.43 -3.17
CA SER A 572 7.50 24.46 -2.94
C SER A 572 7.62 23.17 -3.76
N HIS A 573 8.40 23.20 -4.84
CA HIS A 573 8.67 22.07 -5.72
C HIS A 573 10.10 21.54 -5.60
N GLN A 574 10.83 21.98 -4.57
CA GLN A 574 12.26 21.68 -4.40
C GLN A 574 12.47 20.99 -3.04
N ASP A 575 12.24 19.69 -2.96
CA ASP A 575 12.46 18.92 -1.73
C ASP A 575 12.81 17.45 -2.05
N PRO A 576 13.95 16.91 -1.54
CA PRO A 576 14.36 15.52 -1.76
C PRO A 576 13.79 14.53 -0.72
N VAL A 577 12.73 14.89 -0.01
CA VAL A 577 12.29 14.20 1.22
C VAL A 577 11.88 12.74 1.01
N LEU A 578 11.36 12.34 -0.16
CA LEU A 578 11.05 10.91 -0.38
C LEU A 578 12.30 10.04 -0.35
N ALA A 579 13.35 10.46 -1.07
CA ALA A 579 14.63 9.75 -1.09
C ALA A 579 15.24 9.65 0.32
N GLU A 580 15.19 10.74 1.07
CA GLU A 580 15.68 10.82 2.45
C GLU A 580 14.90 9.90 3.40
N ALA A 581 13.57 9.86 3.29
CA ALA A 581 12.72 9.01 4.10
C ALA A 581 12.95 7.52 3.78
N LEU A 582 13.04 7.16 2.50
CA LEU A 582 13.27 5.77 2.08
C LEU A 582 14.67 5.27 2.43
N LEU A 583 15.69 6.14 2.49
CA LEU A 583 17.00 5.77 3.06
C LEU A 583 16.90 5.36 4.53
N GLY A 584 15.88 5.81 5.25
CA GLY A 584 15.58 5.40 6.63
C GLY A 584 14.99 4.00 6.74
N GLU A 585 14.36 3.47 5.69
CA GLU A 585 13.78 2.12 5.64
C GLU A 585 14.87 1.04 5.49
N MET A 586 14.49 -0.24 5.51
CA MET A 586 15.41 -1.37 5.37
C MET A 586 15.94 -1.42 3.92
N THR A 587 17.26 -1.30 3.75
CA THR A 587 17.89 -1.14 2.42
C THR A 587 17.68 -2.35 1.51
N ASP A 588 17.44 -3.54 2.05
CA ASP A 588 17.13 -4.72 1.25
C ASP A 588 15.72 -4.70 0.65
N MET A 589 14.85 -3.79 1.11
CA MET A 589 13.48 -3.60 0.62
C MET A 589 13.28 -2.24 -0.05
N ALA A 590 13.93 -1.19 0.43
CA ALA A 590 13.84 0.17 -0.09
C ALA A 590 15.20 0.61 -0.64
N ARG A 591 15.34 0.62 -1.97
CA ARG A 591 16.57 0.99 -2.67
C ARG A 591 16.44 2.44 -3.14
N VAL A 592 17.42 3.28 -2.82
CA VAL A 592 17.44 4.69 -3.25
C VAL A 592 18.71 4.90 -4.10
N VAL A 593 18.49 5.15 -5.38
CA VAL A 593 19.58 5.28 -6.36
C VAL A 593 19.54 6.63 -7.07
N PHE A 594 20.70 7.17 -7.34
CA PHE A 594 20.90 8.47 -7.99
C PHE A 594 21.64 8.29 -9.32
N PRO A 595 20.98 7.84 -10.40
CA PRO A 595 21.63 7.73 -11.71
C PRO A 595 22.11 9.10 -12.20
N ALA A 596 23.33 9.17 -12.76
CA ALA A 596 23.91 10.43 -13.22
C ALA A 596 23.76 10.66 -14.72
N ASP A 597 23.52 9.59 -15.48
CA ASP A 597 23.39 9.63 -16.94
C ASP A 597 22.37 8.58 -17.42
N ALA A 598 22.12 8.56 -18.72
CA ALA A 598 21.20 7.64 -19.36
C ALA A 598 21.54 6.17 -19.10
N ASN A 599 22.81 5.81 -19.23
CA ASN A 599 23.28 4.43 -19.10
C ASN A 599 23.08 3.89 -17.68
N SER A 600 23.44 4.68 -16.67
CA SER A 600 23.22 4.31 -15.27
C SER A 600 21.72 4.25 -14.93
N ALA A 601 20.89 5.15 -15.48
CA ALA A 601 19.44 5.15 -15.24
C ALA A 601 18.77 3.88 -15.79
N MET A 602 19.03 3.52 -17.04
CA MET A 602 18.48 2.31 -17.66
C MET A 602 18.96 1.04 -16.95
N THR A 603 20.24 1.01 -16.50
CA THR A 603 20.79 -0.12 -15.75
C THR A 603 20.08 -0.28 -14.40
N CYS A 604 19.78 0.82 -13.71
CA CYS A 604 19.00 0.80 -12.47
C CYS A 604 17.58 0.26 -12.70
N LEU A 605 16.89 0.72 -13.75
CA LEU A 605 15.55 0.23 -14.09
C LEU A 605 15.55 -1.29 -14.40
N LYS A 606 16.54 -1.74 -15.19
CA LYS A 606 16.75 -3.17 -15.47
C LYS A 606 16.96 -3.98 -14.20
N ALA A 607 17.77 -3.48 -13.28
CA ALA A 607 18.05 -4.13 -12.00
C ALA A 607 16.82 -4.18 -11.10
N CYS A 608 16.04 -3.10 -11.04
CA CYS A 608 14.78 -3.04 -10.28
C CYS A 608 13.83 -4.16 -10.67
N TYR A 609 13.59 -4.37 -11.97
CA TYR A 609 12.74 -5.48 -12.43
C TYR A 609 13.39 -6.87 -12.31
N GLY A 610 14.63 -6.95 -11.83
CA GLY A 610 15.28 -8.20 -11.45
C GLY A 610 15.14 -8.54 -9.98
N ASP A 611 14.64 -7.61 -9.19
CA ASP A 611 14.39 -7.74 -7.76
C ASP A 611 12.91 -8.06 -7.50
N LEU A 612 12.61 -8.63 -6.35
CA LEU A 612 11.24 -9.01 -5.98
C LEU A 612 10.84 -8.37 -4.65
N GLY A 613 9.64 -7.83 -4.61
CA GLY A 613 9.02 -7.29 -3.39
C GLY A 613 9.65 -6.01 -2.85
N SER A 614 10.57 -5.40 -3.58
CA SER A 614 11.26 -4.17 -3.19
C SER A 614 10.72 -2.94 -3.92
N VAL A 615 10.96 -1.77 -3.36
CA VAL A 615 10.72 -0.46 -3.98
C VAL A 615 12.05 0.19 -4.29
N TRP A 616 12.22 0.66 -5.52
CA TRP A 616 13.39 1.40 -5.94
C TRP A 616 13.02 2.85 -6.24
N ASN A 617 13.48 3.78 -5.42
CA ASN A 617 13.39 5.21 -5.74
C ASN A 617 14.58 5.60 -6.62
N LEU A 618 14.28 5.88 -7.88
CA LEU A 618 15.26 6.36 -8.86
C LEU A 618 15.12 7.89 -8.95
N VAL A 619 16.12 8.61 -8.49
CA VAL A 619 16.17 10.08 -8.59
C VAL A 619 16.87 10.45 -9.89
N VAL A 620 16.09 10.79 -10.92
CA VAL A 620 16.56 10.86 -12.31
C VAL A 620 16.39 12.27 -12.88
N PRO A 621 17.45 12.91 -13.41
CA PRO A 621 17.31 14.21 -14.05
C PRO A 621 16.59 14.10 -15.40
N LYS A 622 15.74 15.08 -15.71
CA LYS A 622 15.12 15.22 -17.03
C LYS A 622 15.94 16.10 -18.00
N SER A 623 16.86 16.88 -17.47
CA SER A 623 17.78 17.69 -18.25
C SER A 623 18.74 16.81 -19.03
N VAL A 624 19.28 17.34 -20.14
CA VAL A 624 20.30 16.63 -20.93
C VAL A 624 21.57 16.50 -20.10
N MET A 625 22.07 15.26 -19.95
CA MET A 625 23.29 14.92 -19.21
C MET A 625 24.33 14.29 -20.14
N PRO A 626 25.64 14.58 -19.95
CA PRO A 626 26.69 13.90 -20.68
C PRO A 626 26.69 12.39 -20.33
N ALA A 627 27.06 11.55 -21.30
CA ALA A 627 27.30 10.13 -21.05
C ALA A 627 28.63 9.99 -20.30
N VAL A 628 28.57 9.63 -19.03
CA VAL A 628 29.76 9.48 -18.16
C VAL A 628 30.16 8.03 -18.03
N PHE A 629 29.17 7.13 -17.95
CA PHE A 629 29.41 5.71 -17.66
C PHE A 629 29.17 4.84 -18.89
N SER A 630 30.13 3.95 -19.16
CA SER A 630 29.94 2.86 -20.13
C SER A 630 28.95 1.81 -19.57
N ALA A 631 28.51 0.89 -20.42
CA ALA A 631 27.68 -0.26 -20.01
C ALA A 631 28.33 -1.05 -18.85
N GLN A 632 29.61 -1.31 -18.93
CA GLN A 632 30.33 -2.04 -17.87
C GLN A 632 30.42 -1.25 -16.57
N GLN A 633 30.67 0.05 -16.64
CA GLN A 633 30.74 0.93 -15.47
C GLN A 633 29.34 1.08 -14.81
N SER A 634 28.27 1.19 -15.61
CA SER A 634 26.91 1.24 -15.13
C SER A 634 26.51 -0.05 -14.39
N ALA A 635 26.87 -1.21 -14.96
CA ALA A 635 26.68 -2.50 -14.31
C ALA A 635 27.48 -2.63 -13.00
N GLN A 636 28.72 -2.10 -12.98
CA GLN A 636 29.54 -2.04 -11.78
C GLN A 636 28.93 -1.14 -10.71
N LEU A 637 28.43 0.04 -11.07
CA LEU A 637 27.75 0.97 -10.16
C LEU A 637 26.56 0.31 -9.45
N VAL A 638 25.71 -0.40 -10.21
CA VAL A 638 24.56 -1.11 -9.62
C VAL A 638 25.02 -2.26 -8.72
N ARG A 639 26.08 -2.98 -9.09
CA ARG A 639 26.60 -4.10 -8.30
C ARG A 639 27.28 -3.63 -7.00
N ASP A 640 28.13 -2.59 -7.09
CA ASP A 640 29.02 -2.16 -6.00
C ASP A 640 28.47 -0.96 -5.21
N GLY A 641 27.50 -0.22 -5.76
CA GLY A 641 26.88 0.98 -5.19
C GLY A 641 27.69 2.26 -5.42
N ALA A 642 28.97 2.16 -5.83
CA ALA A 642 29.84 3.29 -6.15
C ALA A 642 30.95 2.87 -7.12
N LEU A 643 31.60 3.87 -7.74
CA LEU A 643 32.69 3.68 -8.69
C LEU A 643 33.73 4.81 -8.60
N CYS A 644 35.01 4.48 -8.71
CA CYS A 644 36.09 5.47 -8.90
C CYS A 644 36.09 5.99 -10.35
N VAL A 645 35.84 7.28 -10.52
CA VAL A 645 35.67 7.93 -11.84
C VAL A 645 36.98 8.54 -12.31
N VAL A 646 37.76 9.15 -11.39
CA VAL A 646 39.00 9.82 -11.69
C VAL A 646 40.09 9.43 -10.67
N GLY A 647 41.31 9.24 -11.15
CA GLY A 647 42.49 9.06 -10.32
C GLY A 647 42.53 7.69 -9.61
N HIS A 648 43.20 7.64 -8.48
CA HIS A 648 43.38 6.46 -7.64
C HIS A 648 42.85 6.74 -6.23
N CYS A 649 42.00 5.90 -5.71
CA CYS A 649 41.29 6.14 -4.43
C CYS A 649 42.20 6.27 -3.19
N GLY A 650 43.45 5.83 -3.26
CA GLY A 650 44.50 6.07 -2.26
C GLY A 650 45.18 7.44 -2.34
N ALA A 651 44.80 8.32 -3.26
CA ALA A 651 45.31 9.69 -3.33
C ALA A 651 44.99 10.48 -2.04
N PRO A 652 45.80 11.49 -1.67
CA PRO A 652 45.60 12.23 -0.42
C PRO A 652 44.25 12.92 -0.29
N LEU A 653 43.75 13.46 -1.41
CA LEU A 653 42.46 14.17 -1.46
C LEU A 653 41.42 13.36 -2.21
N GLN A 654 40.20 13.33 -1.69
CA GLN A 654 39.10 12.61 -2.32
C GLN A 654 37.87 13.48 -2.47
N LEU A 655 37.37 13.55 -3.69
CA LEU A 655 36.09 14.08 -4.06
C LEU A 655 35.07 12.90 -4.10
N VAL A 656 33.88 13.09 -3.57
CA VAL A 656 32.78 12.13 -3.64
C VAL A 656 31.55 12.84 -4.17
N ALA A 657 30.85 12.26 -5.13
CA ALA A 657 29.62 12.82 -5.66
C ALA A 657 28.46 11.80 -5.58
N CYS A 658 27.29 12.26 -5.20
CA CYS A 658 26.02 11.51 -5.23
C CYS A 658 24.95 12.41 -5.84
N GLY A 659 24.45 12.06 -7.02
CA GLY A 659 23.54 12.86 -7.83
C GLY A 659 24.20 13.40 -9.12
N ALA A 660 23.39 13.58 -10.17
CA ALA A 660 23.87 13.91 -11.50
C ALA A 660 24.55 15.28 -11.56
N PHE A 661 23.92 16.31 -11.00
CA PHE A 661 24.47 17.67 -10.98
C PHE A 661 25.71 17.75 -10.06
N GLN A 662 25.70 16.99 -8.95
CA GLN A 662 26.84 16.89 -8.03
C GLN A 662 28.06 16.26 -8.71
N LEU A 663 27.81 15.25 -9.56
CA LEU A 663 28.91 14.66 -10.35
C LEU A 663 29.55 15.68 -11.32
N GLN A 664 28.72 16.48 -11.99
CA GLN A 664 29.25 17.54 -12.88
C GLN A 664 30.09 18.56 -12.11
N GLN A 665 29.62 18.99 -10.94
CA GLN A 665 30.39 19.91 -10.08
C GLN A 665 31.70 19.26 -9.58
N ALA A 666 31.64 17.99 -9.20
CA ALA A 666 32.84 17.26 -8.78
C ALA A 666 33.85 17.03 -9.92
N LEU A 667 33.40 16.81 -11.16
CA LEU A 667 34.27 16.75 -12.34
C LEU A 667 34.96 18.08 -12.60
N ARG A 668 34.25 19.22 -12.56
CA ARG A 668 34.86 20.56 -12.67
C ARG A 668 35.88 20.82 -11.57
N ALA A 669 35.58 20.43 -10.32
CA ALA A 669 36.53 20.53 -9.22
C ALA A 669 37.78 19.64 -9.47
N SER A 670 37.58 18.44 -9.99
CA SER A 670 38.65 17.51 -10.34
C SER A 670 39.54 18.08 -11.48
N GLU A 671 38.95 18.64 -12.54
CA GLU A 671 39.70 19.28 -13.63
C GLU A 671 40.57 20.41 -13.09
N ARG A 672 40.03 21.27 -12.21
CA ARG A 672 40.79 22.35 -11.58
C ARG A 672 41.98 21.82 -10.75
N LEU A 673 41.78 20.73 -9.98
CA LEU A 673 42.87 20.11 -9.23
C LEU A 673 43.93 19.48 -10.15
N GLN A 674 43.53 18.89 -11.28
CA GLN A 674 44.45 18.37 -12.29
C GLN A 674 45.30 19.51 -12.93
N GLU A 675 44.70 20.62 -13.30
CA GLU A 675 45.38 21.81 -13.81
C GLU A 675 46.43 22.35 -12.84
N ARG A 676 46.17 22.21 -11.53
CA ARG A 676 47.10 22.61 -10.46
C ARG A 676 48.08 21.51 -10.05
N GLY A 677 48.07 20.37 -10.72
CA GLY A 677 48.99 19.24 -10.44
C GLY A 677 48.72 18.56 -9.08
N VAL A 678 47.50 18.64 -8.55
CA VAL A 678 47.13 18.11 -7.25
C VAL A 678 46.66 16.67 -7.38
N SER A 679 47.30 15.75 -6.65
CA SER A 679 46.93 14.34 -6.63
C SER A 679 45.61 14.16 -5.85
N HIS A 680 44.59 13.63 -6.51
CA HIS A 680 43.27 13.39 -5.94
C HIS A 680 42.56 12.22 -6.62
N SER A 681 41.45 11.81 -6.04
CA SER A 681 40.49 10.89 -6.66
C SER A 681 39.10 11.46 -6.66
N LEU A 682 38.24 10.97 -7.59
CA LEU A 682 36.80 11.21 -7.61
C LEU A 682 36.04 9.89 -7.60
N VAL A 683 35.16 9.69 -6.62
CA VAL A 683 34.29 8.52 -6.50
C VAL A 683 32.83 8.97 -6.66
N TYR A 684 32.09 8.28 -7.53
CA TYR A 684 30.66 8.46 -7.66
C TYR A 684 29.93 7.42 -6.82
N VAL A 685 28.95 7.85 -6.00
CA VAL A 685 28.07 7.01 -5.20
C VAL A 685 26.70 6.99 -5.86
N LEU A 686 26.31 5.83 -6.38
CA LEU A 686 24.99 5.60 -6.97
C LEU A 686 23.93 5.36 -5.87
N GLU A 687 24.30 4.55 -4.87
CA GLU A 687 23.37 4.06 -3.85
C GLU A 687 23.97 4.22 -2.45
N PRO A 688 23.74 5.37 -1.80
CA PRO A 688 24.34 5.65 -0.48
C PRO A 688 23.88 4.69 0.62
N GLY A 689 22.68 4.13 0.53
CA GLY A 689 22.14 3.16 1.49
C GLY A 689 23.00 1.92 1.65
N ARG A 690 23.80 1.54 0.64
CA ARG A 690 24.71 0.38 0.70
C ARG A 690 25.97 0.59 1.55
N PHE A 691 26.25 1.80 1.95
CA PHE A 691 27.43 2.18 2.74
C PHE A 691 27.09 2.48 4.20
N ARG A 692 25.90 2.08 4.64
CA ARG A 692 25.51 2.14 6.06
C ARG A 692 25.98 0.92 6.83
N LEU A 693 25.94 1.00 8.16
CA LEU A 693 26.07 -0.18 9.00
C LEU A 693 24.75 -0.99 8.94
N PRO A 694 24.81 -2.28 8.58
CA PRO A 694 23.61 -3.09 8.48
C PRO A 694 22.94 -3.26 9.84
N ARG A 695 21.62 -3.22 9.86
CA ARG A 695 20.82 -3.39 11.08
C ARG A 695 20.55 -4.86 11.40
N ASP A 696 20.59 -5.72 10.38
CA ASP A 696 20.40 -7.17 10.51
C ASP A 696 21.07 -7.94 9.36
N GLY A 697 20.86 -9.29 9.35
CA GLY A 697 21.46 -10.18 8.36
C GLY A 697 20.95 -9.96 6.93
N TYR A 698 19.70 -9.62 6.75
CA TYR A 698 19.14 -9.38 5.41
C TYR A 698 19.68 -8.08 4.80
N GLU A 699 19.80 -7.04 5.62
CA GLU A 699 20.43 -5.81 5.17
C GLU A 699 21.92 -6.03 4.85
N ALA A 700 22.61 -6.85 5.65
CA ALA A 700 24.03 -7.15 5.40
C ALA A 700 24.29 -7.80 4.04
N GLU A 701 23.32 -8.57 3.50
CA GLU A 701 23.43 -9.20 2.19
C GLU A 701 23.48 -8.20 1.02
N VAL A 702 22.89 -7.01 1.18
CA VAL A 702 22.81 -5.97 0.14
C VAL A 702 23.82 -4.85 0.35
N MET A 703 24.53 -4.81 1.48
CA MET A 703 25.57 -3.81 1.71
C MET A 703 26.75 -3.99 0.74
N ALA A 704 27.44 -2.90 0.45
CA ALA A 704 28.73 -2.98 -0.20
C ALA A 704 29.70 -3.79 0.68
N ASN A 705 30.40 -4.75 0.08
CA ASN A 705 31.35 -5.55 0.83
C ASN A 705 32.54 -4.71 1.35
N GLU A 706 33.25 -5.21 2.35
CA GLU A 706 34.33 -4.49 2.98
C GLU A 706 35.48 -4.16 2.00
N GLU A 707 35.77 -5.05 1.04
CA GLU A 707 36.79 -4.82 0.01
C GLU A 707 36.42 -3.64 -0.88
N VAL A 708 35.18 -3.57 -1.37
CA VAL A 708 34.65 -2.44 -2.16
C VAL A 708 34.71 -1.15 -1.34
N THR A 709 34.24 -1.19 -0.11
CA THR A 709 34.20 -0.01 0.77
C THR A 709 35.59 0.51 1.07
N THR A 710 36.53 -0.35 1.45
CA THR A 710 37.91 0.06 1.80
C THR A 710 38.71 0.47 0.58
N SER A 711 38.50 -0.14 -0.58
CA SER A 711 39.20 0.23 -1.80
C SER A 711 38.74 1.58 -2.36
N LEU A 712 37.42 1.87 -2.34
CA LEU A 712 36.87 3.11 -2.84
C LEU A 712 36.98 4.26 -1.83
N PHE A 713 36.88 3.96 -0.54
CA PHE A 713 36.86 4.97 0.53
C PHE A 713 37.88 4.71 1.63
N PRO A 714 39.20 4.65 1.29
CA PRO A 714 40.21 4.36 2.29
C PRO A 714 40.25 5.44 3.39
N HIS A 715 40.43 5.00 4.65
CA HIS A 715 40.54 5.91 5.80
C HIS A 715 41.89 6.65 5.85
N THR A 716 42.80 6.26 5.02
CA THR A 716 44.15 6.84 4.92
C THR A 716 44.18 8.16 4.16
N VAL A 717 43.14 8.51 3.39
CA VAL A 717 43.09 9.80 2.69
C VAL A 717 43.14 10.95 3.69
N GLN A 718 43.80 12.03 3.33
CA GLN A 718 43.99 13.21 4.19
C GLN A 718 42.67 13.95 4.41
N ALA A 719 41.92 14.18 3.32
CA ALA A 719 40.65 14.88 3.36
C ALA A 719 39.66 14.35 2.30
N ARG A 720 38.38 14.36 2.63
CA ARG A 720 37.26 13.96 1.76
C ARG A 720 36.20 15.05 1.74
N ILE A 721 35.79 15.47 0.53
CA ILE A 721 34.64 16.35 0.33
C ILE A 721 33.55 15.57 -0.41
N ILE A 722 32.32 15.70 0.04
CA ILE A 722 31.14 15.01 -0.52
C ILE A 722 30.19 16.05 -1.09
N LEU A 723 29.80 15.91 -2.33
CA LEU A 723 28.72 16.65 -2.96
C LEU A 723 27.49 15.74 -3.06
N SER A 724 26.42 16.06 -2.36
CA SER A 724 25.23 15.22 -2.21
C SER A 724 24.00 15.85 -2.84
N HIS A 725 23.17 15.03 -3.50
CA HIS A 725 21.86 15.44 -3.99
C HIS A 725 20.92 15.84 -2.84
N ILE A 726 20.98 15.07 -1.76
CA ILE A 726 20.12 15.22 -0.56
C ILE A 726 20.82 16.10 0.51
N ARG A 727 20.13 16.29 1.61
CA ARG A 727 20.69 17.07 2.74
C ARG A 727 21.97 16.42 3.28
N PRO A 728 23.03 17.20 3.55
CA PRO A 728 24.33 16.70 4.01
C PRO A 728 24.26 15.84 5.26
N GLU A 729 23.40 16.22 6.22
CA GLU A 729 23.22 15.53 7.48
C GLU A 729 22.59 14.14 7.27
N VAL A 730 21.63 14.04 6.36
CA VAL A 730 20.98 12.78 5.99
C VAL A 730 21.97 11.87 5.29
N PHE A 731 22.72 12.40 4.31
CA PHE A 731 23.73 11.60 3.61
C PHE A 731 24.77 11.02 4.57
N LEU A 732 25.39 11.86 5.41
CA LEU A 732 26.42 11.43 6.38
C LEU A 732 25.84 10.49 7.44
N GLY A 733 24.59 10.68 7.84
CA GLY A 733 23.91 9.80 8.78
C GLY A 733 23.75 8.37 8.26
N HIS A 734 23.47 8.21 6.97
CA HIS A 734 23.29 6.90 6.32
C HIS A 734 24.62 6.30 5.82
N ALA A 735 25.46 7.10 5.18
CA ALA A 735 26.75 6.65 4.66
C ALA A 735 27.90 6.79 5.70
N ARG A 736 27.66 6.34 6.90
CA ARG A 736 28.57 6.53 8.05
C ARG A 736 29.96 5.92 7.84
N SER A 737 30.06 4.85 7.09
CA SER A 737 31.34 4.22 6.73
C SER A 737 32.24 5.12 5.89
N LEU A 738 31.70 6.15 5.25
CA LEU A 738 32.44 7.12 4.43
C LEU A 738 32.97 8.30 5.25
N ASP A 739 32.51 8.50 6.47
CA ASP A 739 32.86 9.65 7.31
C ASP A 739 34.24 9.48 7.96
N LEU A 740 35.15 10.44 7.75
CA LEU A 740 36.46 10.52 8.37
C LEU A 740 36.48 11.43 9.60
N GLY A 741 35.31 11.91 10.01
CA GLY A 741 35.09 12.89 11.07
C GLY A 741 35.17 14.35 10.60
N PRO A 742 34.66 15.32 11.36
CA PRO A 742 34.35 16.68 10.91
C PRO A 742 35.57 17.52 10.51
N ARG A 743 36.75 17.09 10.89
CA ARG A 743 38.00 17.78 10.51
C ARG A 743 38.58 17.33 9.16
N ARG A 744 38.14 16.18 8.67
CA ARG A 744 38.66 15.53 7.47
C ARG A 744 37.61 15.15 6.44
N CYS A 745 36.36 15.24 6.81
CA CYS A 745 35.22 14.91 5.95
C CYS A 745 34.10 15.93 6.13
N VAL A 746 33.68 16.53 4.99
CA VAL A 746 32.54 17.48 4.97
C VAL A 746 31.65 17.10 3.79
N ALA A 747 30.35 17.17 3.99
CA ALA A 747 29.35 17.04 2.93
C ALA A 747 28.73 18.40 2.62
N LEU A 748 28.49 18.67 1.35
CA LEU A 748 27.69 19.77 0.82
C LEU A 748 26.51 19.16 0.09
N GLY A 749 25.37 19.84 0.08
CA GLY A 749 24.16 19.35 -0.54
C GLY A 749 23.00 20.33 -0.42
N TYR A 750 21.79 19.85 -0.54
CA TYR A 750 20.61 20.72 -0.42
C TYR A 750 20.43 21.24 1.02
N VAL A 751 20.34 22.56 1.18
CA VAL A 751 20.20 23.21 2.49
C VAL A 751 18.98 24.12 2.55
N ASN A 752 17.90 23.73 1.85
CA ASN A 752 16.61 24.43 1.78
C ASN A 752 16.71 25.89 1.24
N GLN A 753 17.68 26.16 0.38
CA GLN A 753 17.76 27.40 -0.35
C GLN A 753 17.21 27.20 -1.75
N GLY A 754 16.08 27.80 -2.03
CA GLY A 754 15.37 27.65 -3.30
C GLY A 754 14.95 28.98 -3.89
N GLY A 755 14.20 28.93 -4.97
CA GLY A 755 13.69 30.08 -5.67
C GLY A 755 13.60 29.83 -7.18
N THR A 756 13.22 30.87 -7.94
CA THR A 756 13.21 30.86 -9.40
C THR A 756 14.64 31.03 -9.92
N LEU A 757 15.40 29.93 -9.94
CA LEU A 757 16.79 29.83 -10.37
C LEU A 757 16.95 28.69 -11.37
N ASP A 758 17.96 28.77 -12.24
CA ASP A 758 18.39 27.61 -13.01
C ASP A 758 19.21 26.63 -12.13
N SER A 759 19.65 25.51 -12.72
CA SER A 759 20.41 24.50 -11.98
C SER A 759 21.72 25.03 -11.38
N ASP A 760 22.44 25.89 -12.09
CA ASP A 760 23.65 26.50 -11.59
C ASP A 760 23.36 27.47 -10.44
N GLY A 761 22.31 28.26 -10.56
CA GLY A 761 21.84 29.15 -9.49
C GLY A 761 21.40 28.40 -8.24
N LEU A 762 20.68 27.27 -8.38
CA LEU A 762 20.28 26.40 -7.26
C LEU A 762 21.50 25.79 -6.56
N LEU A 763 22.50 25.32 -7.31
CA LEU A 763 23.75 24.82 -6.75
C LEU A 763 24.51 25.92 -5.98
N PHE A 764 24.56 27.13 -6.53
CA PHE A 764 25.19 28.25 -5.90
C PHE A 764 24.48 28.69 -4.61
N ALA A 765 23.16 28.83 -4.66
CA ALA A 765 22.35 29.18 -3.48
C ALA A 765 22.51 28.18 -2.32
N ASN A 766 22.66 26.89 -2.64
CA ASN A 766 22.89 25.83 -1.66
C ASN A 766 24.37 25.55 -1.35
N ARG A 767 25.29 26.38 -1.85
CA ARG A 767 26.74 26.23 -1.63
C ARG A 767 27.28 24.86 -2.01
N CYS A 768 26.80 24.33 -3.14
CA CYS A 768 27.12 23.02 -3.65
C CYS A 768 27.81 23.06 -5.00
N THR A 769 28.53 24.18 -5.29
CA THR A 769 29.31 24.33 -6.51
C THR A 769 30.70 23.68 -6.41
N TRP A 770 31.35 23.50 -7.53
CA TRP A 770 32.73 23.05 -7.61
C TRP A 770 33.70 23.95 -6.81
N ALA A 771 33.46 25.26 -6.78
CA ALA A 771 34.30 26.22 -6.06
C ALA A 771 34.08 26.13 -4.55
N ASP A 772 32.82 25.94 -4.09
CA ASP A 772 32.52 25.64 -2.66
C ASP A 772 33.21 24.36 -2.21
N ALA A 773 33.19 23.32 -3.07
CA ALA A 773 33.88 22.05 -2.81
C ALA A 773 35.39 22.25 -2.64
N LEU A 774 36.06 23.01 -3.55
CA LEU A 774 37.49 23.27 -3.46
C LEU A 774 37.85 24.17 -2.27
N MET A 775 37.06 25.20 -1.99
CA MET A 775 37.25 26.05 -0.80
C MET A 775 37.21 25.21 0.47
N THR A 776 36.22 24.36 0.56
CA THR A 776 36.01 23.48 1.73
C THR A 776 37.10 22.44 1.85
N LEU A 777 37.47 21.82 0.73
CA LEU A 777 38.55 20.83 0.67
C LEU A 777 39.93 21.45 1.06
N ALA A 778 40.22 22.67 0.59
CA ALA A 778 41.42 23.39 0.98
C ALA A 778 41.50 23.59 2.49
N ARG A 779 40.40 24.03 3.09
CA ARG A 779 40.29 24.26 4.54
C ARG A 779 40.53 22.99 5.35
N ILE A 780 39.94 21.84 4.98
CA ILE A 780 40.04 20.59 5.77
C ILE A 780 41.35 19.80 5.47
N SER A 781 42.08 20.16 4.41
CA SER A 781 43.37 19.57 4.04
C SER A 781 44.54 20.45 4.34
N ASN A 782 44.36 21.61 4.97
CA ASN A 782 45.38 22.60 5.31
C ASN A 782 46.12 23.18 4.08
N HIS A 783 45.47 23.28 2.93
CA HIS A 783 45.90 24.03 1.76
C HIS A 783 45.31 25.44 1.79
N LYS A 784 45.94 26.34 1.04
CA LYS A 784 45.37 27.69 0.84
C LYS A 784 44.37 27.67 -0.29
N ALA A 785 43.25 28.39 -0.14
CA ALA A 785 42.27 28.51 -1.19
C ALA A 785 42.84 29.14 -2.46
N ASP A 786 43.77 30.08 -2.30
CA ASP A 786 44.49 30.78 -3.39
C ASP A 786 45.28 29.80 -4.29
N ASP A 787 45.66 28.64 -3.79
CA ASP A 787 46.37 27.62 -4.58
C ASP A 787 45.46 27.04 -5.69
N TRP A 788 44.13 27.04 -5.47
CA TRP A 788 43.15 26.39 -6.36
C TRP A 788 42.10 27.34 -6.96
N LEU A 789 41.76 28.45 -6.30
CA LEU A 789 40.71 29.41 -6.70
C LEU A 789 41.30 30.83 -6.88
N SER A 790 40.76 31.54 -7.86
CA SER A 790 41.06 32.98 -8.04
C SER A 790 40.43 33.82 -6.93
N HIS A 791 40.91 35.07 -6.78
CA HIS A 791 40.29 36.01 -5.85
C HIS A 791 38.80 36.32 -6.17
N GLU A 792 38.46 36.37 -7.45
CA GLU A 792 37.09 36.61 -7.92
C GLU A 792 36.16 35.44 -7.58
N GLU A 793 36.60 34.20 -7.83
CA GLU A 793 35.88 32.98 -7.47
C GLU A 793 35.66 32.90 -5.97
N GLN A 794 36.64 33.19 -5.17
CA GLN A 794 36.54 33.23 -3.71
C GLN A 794 35.59 34.34 -3.23
N ALA A 795 35.62 35.53 -3.84
CA ALA A 795 34.72 36.63 -3.51
C ALA A 795 33.26 36.25 -3.85
N ALA A 796 33.04 35.60 -5.01
CA ALA A 796 31.72 35.13 -5.42
C ALA A 796 31.08 34.19 -4.38
N ILE A 797 31.78 33.13 -3.96
CA ILE A 797 31.27 32.16 -3.00
C ILE A 797 31.16 32.71 -1.57
N ARG A 798 31.84 33.78 -1.23
CA ARG A 798 31.62 34.53 0.03
C ARG A 798 30.47 35.51 -0.03
N GLY A 799 29.83 35.71 -1.20
CA GLY A 799 28.79 36.70 -1.41
C GLY A 799 29.27 38.15 -1.49
N GLU A 800 30.56 38.33 -1.81
CA GLU A 800 31.25 39.63 -1.92
C GLU A 800 31.55 40.01 -3.37
N GLY A 801 31.30 39.09 -4.33
CA GLY A 801 31.61 39.25 -5.74
C GLY A 801 30.53 38.77 -6.68
N ASP A 802 30.82 38.78 -7.98
CA ASP A 802 29.90 38.32 -9.01
C ASP A 802 29.78 36.80 -8.98
N PRO A 803 28.54 36.20 -8.77
CA PRO A 803 28.33 34.76 -8.77
C PRO A 803 28.73 34.10 -10.11
N TYR A 804 28.69 34.83 -11.22
CA TYR A 804 29.05 34.32 -12.54
C TYR A 804 30.53 34.09 -12.74
N ALA A 805 31.38 34.44 -11.80
CA ALA A 805 32.74 33.94 -11.72
C ALA A 805 32.82 32.43 -11.44
N VAL A 806 31.80 31.86 -10.87
CA VAL A 806 31.71 30.42 -10.45
C VAL A 806 30.70 29.63 -11.27
N ILE A 807 29.54 30.20 -11.56
CA ILE A 807 28.45 29.56 -12.29
C ILE A 807 28.29 30.19 -13.68
N ARG A 808 27.58 29.49 -14.57
CA ARG A 808 27.31 30.01 -15.91
C ARG A 808 26.26 31.11 -15.85
N ASP A 809 26.52 32.21 -16.57
CA ASP A 809 25.51 33.25 -16.81
C ASP A 809 24.41 32.69 -17.74
N PRO A 810 23.12 32.66 -17.31
CA PRO A 810 22.06 32.20 -18.17
C PRO A 810 21.77 33.17 -19.34
N TYR A 811 22.19 34.42 -19.23
CA TYR A 811 22.06 35.47 -20.23
C TYR A 811 23.41 36.18 -20.52
N PRO A 812 24.43 35.46 -21.04
CA PRO A 812 25.74 36.06 -21.30
C PRO A 812 25.55 37.25 -22.25
N ALA A 813 26.31 38.33 -21.98
CA ALA A 813 26.36 39.49 -22.89
C ALA A 813 26.77 39.03 -24.29
N GLN A 814 25.99 39.41 -25.32
CA GLN A 814 26.23 39.05 -26.71
C GLN A 814 27.55 39.68 -27.23
#